data_6c14f6d1faac1bcbffe7e08acd9d054c
#
_entry.id   6c14f6d1faac1bcbffe7e08acd9d054c
#
_cell.length_a   1.000
_cell.length_b   1.000
_cell.length_c   1.000
_cell.angle_alpha   90.00
_cell.angle_beta   90.00
_cell.angle_gamma   90.00
#
_symmetry.space_group_name_H-M   'P 1'
#
loop_
_entity.id
_entity.type
_entity.pdbx_description
1 polymer ?
#
loop_
_entity_poly.entity_id
_entity_poly.type
_entity_poly.pdbx_seq_one_letter_code
_entity_poly.pdbx_strand_id
1 'polypeptide(L)'
;MPKRCMKVSVVLSLGWPFFFSLIDIDFYVNMCGIFAYLNYRVPVSRQDVINILLNGLHRLEYRGYDSAGLAVDIIASCPNGLSNGYANGTDIPGNPVAIIRCKGKVASLVETVKEKMADEYLKQDIVDTHVGIAHTRWATHGEPSEKNAHPQSSGPDNSFVVVHNGIITNYRDLQALLIRRGFTFDSDTDTEVIPKLMQHIYDRHRNVEPLSFLEVVELVIKQLEGSFALACKSRYYPGECVVTRRGSPLLVGIKSPHELTMNHIPIFFRHKSKGYNVCQAFASGDTVIHSEHTFNQVANHYLSGVAPHREIEFFFASDASSLIEHTDKVIFLEDDDIAAVSDGLLTIHRLNRAENDSTTREVVTLQLELQQIMKGNFDYFMQKEIFEQPDSIMNTMRGRVNFEARTVHLGGLVEHMTVIRRCRRLIFIGCGTSFHSAVATRALLEELSELPVMVELASDLLDRKTPIFRDDVCVFISQSGETADTLLAMRYCMSRGSLAVGITNTVGSSISRESHCGVHINAGPEIGVASTKAYTSQVIALVMFALVLSEDRISLQPRRNAIIEGLNKLSDQIRTVLELDKLIRSLAEKLYHKRSILVMGRGSNYATCLEGALKLKELTYLHAEGILTGELKHGPLAMIDSESAIIMLLPHDGLFQKSMNALNEVRARKGNPIVICNAHDPDIPKDGVVTIEIPHTVDCLQGVLAVIPLQLLSFHIAVRRGLDVDCPRNLAKSVTVE
;
A
#
# COMPACT_ATOMS: atom_id res chain seq x y z
N MET A 1 -22.42 17.93 -33.82
CA MET A 1 -22.83 19.17 -33.13
C MET A 1 -22.37 19.06 -31.68
N PRO A 2 -21.42 19.86 -31.20
CA PRO A 2 -20.90 19.80 -29.84
C PRO A 2 -21.77 20.67 -28.91
N LYS A 3 -22.12 20.10 -27.76
CA LYS A 3 -22.82 20.82 -26.68
C LYS A 3 -21.82 21.67 -25.89
N ARG A 4 -22.05 22.99 -25.92
CA ARG A 4 -21.35 23.99 -25.10
C ARG A 4 -21.77 23.85 -23.63
N CYS A 5 -20.80 23.71 -22.71
CA CYS A 5 -21.00 23.99 -21.30
C CYS A 5 -20.99 25.50 -21.05
N MET A 6 -22.04 25.99 -20.40
CA MET A 6 -22.10 27.36 -19.88
C MET A 6 -21.25 27.51 -18.62
N LYS A 7 -20.30 28.41 -18.63
CA LYS A 7 -19.65 28.96 -17.43
C LYS A 7 -20.55 30.01 -16.82
N VAL A 8 -20.94 29.84 -15.57
CA VAL A 8 -21.57 30.91 -14.77
C VAL A 8 -20.48 31.52 -13.92
N SER A 9 -20.09 32.78 -14.27
CA SER A 9 -19.19 33.57 -13.44
C SER A 9 -20.05 34.45 -12.54
N VAL A 10 -19.93 34.31 -11.23
CA VAL A 10 -20.48 35.25 -10.25
C VAL A 10 -19.31 36.18 -9.84
N VAL A 11 -19.40 37.45 -10.23
CA VAL A 11 -18.48 38.50 -9.80
C VAL A 11 -19.06 39.12 -8.52
N LEU A 12 -18.37 38.97 -7.40
CA LEU A 12 -18.55 39.80 -6.23
C LEU A 12 -17.32 40.69 -6.07
N SER A 13 -17.51 42.00 -6.35
CA SER A 13 -16.53 43.03 -6.11
C SER A 13 -16.53 43.47 -4.66
N LEU A 14 -15.45 43.20 -3.95
CA LEU A 14 -15.00 44.01 -2.80
C LEU A 14 -13.46 43.97 -2.76
N GLY A 15 -12.87 45.14 -2.84
CA GLY A 15 -11.44 45.34 -3.05
C GLY A 15 -10.56 44.92 -1.87
N TRP A 16 -9.45 44.33 -2.25
CA TRP A 16 -8.06 44.50 -1.79
C TRP A 16 -7.16 43.49 -2.52
N PRO A 17 -5.96 43.85 -3.01
CA PRO A 17 -5.21 43.00 -3.92
C PRO A 17 -4.30 42.03 -3.17
N PHE A 18 -4.73 40.79 -3.06
CA PHE A 18 -3.83 39.67 -2.90
C PHE A 18 -4.11 38.66 -4.04
N PHE A 19 -3.16 38.56 -4.95
CA PHE A 19 -3.12 37.50 -5.95
C PHE A 19 -3.00 36.15 -5.26
N PHE A 20 -4.12 35.46 -5.06
CA PHE A 20 -4.12 34.04 -4.93
C PHE A 20 -4.22 33.44 -6.32
N SER A 21 -3.14 32.89 -6.81
CA SER A 21 -3.17 31.98 -7.93
C SER A 21 -4.01 30.77 -7.48
N LEU A 22 -5.18 30.58 -8.09
CA LEU A 22 -5.91 29.32 -8.04
C LEU A 22 -5.03 28.27 -8.72
N ILE A 23 -4.33 27.50 -7.93
CA ILE A 23 -3.72 26.24 -8.37
C ILE A 23 -4.89 25.25 -8.43
N ASP A 24 -5.35 24.94 -9.65
CA ASP A 24 -6.15 23.74 -9.90
C ASP A 24 -5.24 22.54 -9.61
N ILE A 25 -5.32 22.02 -8.39
CA ILE A 25 -4.66 20.77 -8.00
C ILE A 25 -5.63 19.66 -8.38
N ASP A 26 -5.43 19.08 -9.54
CA ASP A 26 -6.02 17.80 -9.89
C ASP A 26 -5.39 16.72 -9.01
N PHE A 27 -6.15 16.19 -8.06
CA PHE A 27 -5.74 15.11 -7.19
C PHE A 27 -5.83 13.77 -7.95
N TYR A 28 -4.71 13.10 -8.13
CA TYR A 28 -4.63 11.76 -8.74
C TYR A 28 -3.95 10.77 -7.79
N VAL A 29 -4.56 9.60 -7.67
CA VAL A 29 -4.08 8.46 -6.88
C VAL A 29 -3.02 7.71 -7.68
N ASN A 30 -1.81 7.53 -7.15
CA ASN A 30 -0.74 6.80 -7.80
C ASN A 30 -0.43 5.48 -7.09
N MET A 31 -0.57 4.36 -7.81
CA MET A 31 -0.13 3.05 -7.36
C MET A 31 0.60 2.32 -8.47
N CYS A 32 1.91 2.46 -8.45
CA CYS A 32 2.81 1.80 -9.39
C CYS A 32 3.67 0.79 -8.64
N GLY A 33 4.24 -0.19 -9.34
CA GLY A 33 5.14 -1.17 -8.79
C GLY A 33 6.54 -1.05 -9.39
N ILE A 34 7.55 -0.74 -8.58
CA ILE A 34 8.97 -0.80 -8.96
C ILE A 34 9.52 -2.16 -8.57
N PHE A 35 10.23 -2.79 -9.49
CA PHE A 35 11.11 -3.91 -9.22
C PHE A 35 12.42 -3.73 -9.97
N ALA A 36 13.56 -3.83 -9.25
CA ALA A 36 14.87 -3.76 -9.88
C ALA A 36 15.77 -4.86 -9.31
N TYR A 37 16.71 -5.29 -10.13
CA TYR A 37 17.65 -6.36 -9.82
C TYR A 37 19.07 -5.97 -10.24
N LEU A 38 20.02 -6.20 -9.35
CA LEU A 38 21.44 -6.03 -9.62
C LEU A 38 22.19 -7.26 -9.11
N ASN A 39 22.90 -7.97 -9.99
CA ASN A 39 23.88 -8.98 -9.63
C ASN A 39 25.29 -8.39 -9.69
N TYR A 40 26.12 -8.74 -8.73
CA TYR A 40 27.53 -8.39 -8.72
C TYR A 40 28.38 -9.62 -8.50
N ARG A 41 29.19 -9.97 -9.51
CA ARG A 41 30.02 -11.18 -9.59
C ARG A 41 29.24 -12.50 -9.42
N VAL A 42 27.95 -12.47 -9.65
CA VAL A 42 27.10 -13.65 -9.72
C VAL A 42 26.79 -13.91 -11.19
N PRO A 43 27.31 -14.98 -11.78
CA PRO A 43 27.05 -15.27 -13.21
C PRO A 43 25.57 -15.63 -13.40
N VAL A 44 24.84 -14.77 -14.13
CA VAL A 44 23.41 -14.97 -14.43
C VAL A 44 23.20 -14.77 -15.93
N SER A 45 22.37 -15.62 -16.54
CA SER A 45 22.01 -15.40 -17.95
C SER A 45 21.09 -14.18 -18.08
N ARG A 46 21.19 -13.46 -19.21
CA ARG A 46 20.28 -12.32 -19.46
C ARG A 46 18.81 -12.75 -19.45
N GLN A 47 18.52 -13.96 -19.90
CA GLN A 47 17.17 -14.53 -19.84
C GLN A 47 16.69 -14.66 -18.38
N ASP A 48 17.55 -15.09 -17.47
CA ASP A 48 17.21 -15.23 -16.06
C ASP A 48 17.03 -13.85 -15.41
N VAL A 49 17.85 -12.85 -15.76
CA VAL A 49 17.64 -11.46 -15.32
C VAL A 49 16.25 -10.97 -15.73
N ILE A 50 15.86 -11.19 -16.97
CA ILE A 50 14.53 -10.79 -17.47
C ILE A 50 13.43 -11.58 -16.77
N ASN A 51 13.61 -12.88 -16.55
CA ASN A 51 12.64 -13.71 -15.81
C ASN A 51 12.47 -13.23 -14.36
N ILE A 52 13.55 -12.88 -13.68
CA ILE A 52 13.53 -12.30 -12.33
C ILE A 52 12.72 -11.00 -12.34
N LEU A 53 12.97 -10.09 -13.30
CA LEU A 53 12.23 -8.83 -13.42
C LEU A 53 10.74 -9.05 -13.69
N LEU A 54 10.39 -9.95 -14.62
CA LEU A 54 9.00 -10.26 -14.95
C LEU A 54 8.27 -10.91 -13.79
N ASN A 55 8.90 -11.83 -13.05
CA ASN A 55 8.32 -12.46 -11.87
C ASN A 55 8.08 -11.42 -10.76
N GLY A 56 9.04 -10.53 -10.52
CA GLY A 56 8.87 -9.41 -9.59
C GLY A 56 7.70 -8.51 -9.98
N LEU A 57 7.54 -8.18 -11.28
CA LEU A 57 6.41 -7.41 -11.76
C LEU A 57 5.07 -8.15 -11.61
N HIS A 58 5.02 -9.47 -11.85
CA HIS A 58 3.81 -10.26 -11.62
C HIS A 58 3.33 -10.18 -10.15
N ARG A 59 4.28 -10.13 -9.19
CA ARG A 59 3.96 -9.94 -7.78
C ARG A 59 3.48 -8.53 -7.45
N LEU A 60 3.80 -7.55 -8.30
CA LEU A 60 3.41 -6.14 -8.13
C LEU A 60 2.24 -5.72 -9.02
N GLU A 61 1.68 -6.63 -9.83
CA GLU A 61 0.61 -6.31 -10.78
C GLU A 61 -0.65 -5.76 -10.09
N TYR A 62 -0.93 -6.18 -8.85
CA TYR A 62 -2.02 -5.65 -8.03
C TYR A 62 -1.86 -4.15 -7.70
N ARG A 63 -0.64 -3.59 -7.86
CA ARG A 63 -0.37 -2.17 -7.65
C ARG A 63 -0.58 -1.33 -8.92
N GLY A 64 -0.48 -1.92 -10.11
CA GLY A 64 -0.69 -1.21 -11.37
C GLY A 64 -0.69 -2.17 -12.54
N TYR A 65 -1.61 -1.99 -13.48
CA TYR A 65 -1.81 -2.89 -14.61
C TYR A 65 -2.19 -2.18 -15.93
N ASP A 66 -2.06 -0.86 -16.00
CA ASP A 66 -2.38 -0.07 -17.19
C ASP A 66 -1.31 -0.13 -18.27
N SER A 67 -0.06 -0.25 -17.85
CA SER A 67 1.09 -0.49 -18.69
C SER A 67 2.24 -1.07 -17.88
N ALA A 68 3.16 -1.76 -18.55
CA ALA A 68 4.34 -2.34 -17.94
C ALA A 68 5.56 -2.17 -18.83
N GLY A 69 6.76 -2.27 -18.23
CA GLY A 69 8.00 -2.25 -19.00
C GLY A 69 9.22 -2.55 -18.15
N LEU A 70 10.32 -2.80 -18.83
CA LEU A 70 11.61 -3.09 -18.23
C LEU A 70 12.76 -2.47 -19.05
N ALA A 71 13.91 -2.30 -18.39
CA ALA A 71 15.16 -1.89 -19.03
C ALA A 71 16.31 -2.76 -18.54
N VAL A 72 17.11 -3.26 -19.47
CA VAL A 72 18.25 -4.16 -19.23
C VAL A 72 19.47 -3.73 -20.07
N ASP A 73 20.68 -4.07 -19.61
CA ASP A 73 21.88 -3.79 -20.37
C ASP A 73 22.03 -4.73 -21.57
N ILE A 74 22.47 -4.19 -22.72
CA ILE A 74 22.87 -4.95 -23.90
C ILE A 74 24.38 -4.99 -23.89
N ILE A 75 24.99 -6.14 -23.59
CA ILE A 75 26.42 -6.31 -23.68
C ILE A 75 26.74 -6.71 -25.12
N ALA A 76 27.57 -5.93 -25.84
CA ALA A 76 28.16 -6.37 -27.08
C ALA A 76 29.20 -7.43 -26.73
N SER A 77 29.06 -8.65 -27.29
CA SER A 77 30.03 -9.72 -27.13
C SER A 77 31.40 -9.24 -27.64
N CYS A 78 32.34 -8.98 -26.75
CA CYS A 78 33.75 -8.80 -27.11
C CYS A 78 34.40 -10.18 -27.23
N PRO A 79 34.94 -10.56 -28.42
CA PRO A 79 35.55 -11.89 -28.64
C PRO A 79 36.88 -12.14 -27.90
N ASN A 80 37.42 -11.18 -27.21
CA ASN A 80 38.69 -11.30 -26.48
C ASN A 80 38.60 -10.60 -25.12
N GLY A 81 38.40 -11.35 -24.10
CA GLY A 81 38.56 -11.24 -22.66
C GLY A 81 39.20 -10.01 -22.00
N LEU A 82 39.10 -8.82 -22.57
CA LEU A 82 39.49 -7.56 -21.96
C LEU A 82 38.29 -6.62 -21.97
N SER A 83 37.71 -6.45 -20.81
CA SER A 83 36.64 -5.49 -20.50
C SER A 83 37.18 -4.05 -20.55
N ASN A 84 37.43 -3.54 -21.75
CA ASN A 84 37.60 -2.12 -21.99
C ASN A 84 36.55 -1.68 -23.00
N GLY A 85 35.59 -0.86 -22.54
CA GLY A 85 34.41 -0.39 -23.25
C GLY A 85 34.68 0.47 -24.49
N TYR A 86 35.27 -0.13 -25.54
CA TYR A 86 35.42 0.47 -26.85
C TYR A 86 35.07 -0.56 -27.93
N ALA A 87 33.79 -0.64 -28.29
CA ALA A 87 33.38 -1.39 -29.47
C ALA A 87 32.64 -0.44 -30.45
N ASN A 88 33.17 -0.35 -31.64
CA ASN A 88 32.60 0.28 -32.84
C ASN A 88 32.43 1.80 -32.84
N GLY A 89 33.53 2.55 -33.04
CA GLY A 89 33.55 3.80 -33.83
C GLY A 89 32.61 4.96 -33.45
N THR A 90 31.86 4.84 -32.39
CA THR A 90 31.10 5.94 -31.78
C THR A 90 31.67 6.24 -30.39
N ASP A 91 32.12 7.48 -30.18
CA ASP A 91 32.77 7.99 -28.98
C ASP A 91 31.83 8.05 -27.71
N ILE A 92 30.91 7.09 -27.56
CA ILE A 92 29.96 7.09 -26.42
C ILE A 92 30.37 5.96 -25.47
N PRO A 93 30.98 6.27 -24.31
CA PRO A 93 31.36 5.27 -23.31
C PRO A 93 30.14 4.64 -22.66
N GLY A 94 30.26 3.34 -22.28
CA GLY A 94 29.26 2.65 -21.45
C GLY A 94 28.47 1.57 -22.18
N ASN A 95 27.64 0.82 -21.39
CA ASN A 95 26.83 -0.27 -21.92
C ASN A 95 25.49 0.25 -22.48
N PRO A 96 25.12 -0.11 -23.72
CA PRO A 96 23.80 0.27 -24.25
C PRO A 96 22.68 -0.37 -23.41
N VAL A 97 21.55 0.34 -23.30
CA VAL A 97 20.39 -0.08 -22.53
C VAL A 97 19.20 -0.32 -23.47
N ALA A 98 18.63 -1.53 -23.41
CA ALA A 98 17.35 -1.84 -24.07
C ALA A 98 16.17 -1.51 -23.16
N ILE A 99 15.15 -0.87 -23.73
CA ILE A 99 13.88 -0.60 -23.05
C ILE A 99 12.78 -1.34 -23.80
N ILE A 100 11.98 -2.13 -23.07
CA ILE A 100 10.80 -2.82 -23.59
C ILE A 100 9.59 -2.34 -22.78
N ARG A 101 8.59 -1.82 -23.48
CA ARG A 101 7.38 -1.27 -22.89
C ARG A 101 6.16 -1.80 -23.63
N CYS A 102 5.03 -1.96 -22.91
CA CYS A 102 3.74 -2.30 -23.48
C CYS A 102 2.60 -1.65 -22.72
N LYS A 103 1.46 -1.51 -23.39
CA LYS A 103 0.18 -1.20 -22.76
C LYS A 103 -0.45 -2.49 -22.21
N GLY A 104 -1.03 -2.44 -21.02
CA GLY A 104 -1.75 -3.55 -20.39
C GLY A 104 -0.96 -4.27 -19.30
N LYS A 105 -1.43 -5.46 -18.95
CA LYS A 105 -0.91 -6.29 -17.86
C LYS A 105 0.50 -6.83 -18.13
N VAL A 106 1.17 -7.34 -17.10
CA VAL A 106 2.49 -7.96 -17.21
C VAL A 106 2.52 -9.12 -18.21
N ALA A 107 1.40 -9.85 -18.36
CA ALA A 107 1.27 -10.90 -19.39
C ALA A 107 1.55 -10.37 -20.82
N SER A 108 1.05 -9.18 -21.15
CA SER A 108 1.33 -8.53 -22.46
C SER A 108 2.80 -8.14 -22.60
N LEU A 109 3.46 -7.74 -21.50
CA LEU A 109 4.89 -7.48 -21.50
C LEU A 109 5.69 -8.76 -21.76
N VAL A 110 5.30 -9.90 -21.18
CA VAL A 110 5.92 -11.22 -21.40
C VAL A 110 5.86 -11.60 -22.89
N GLU A 111 4.72 -11.38 -23.56
CA GLU A 111 4.57 -11.62 -25.00
C GLU A 111 5.49 -10.69 -25.81
N THR A 112 5.47 -9.39 -25.51
CA THR A 112 6.32 -8.40 -26.19
C THR A 112 7.82 -8.70 -26.01
N VAL A 113 8.23 -9.14 -24.82
CA VAL A 113 9.63 -9.56 -24.55
C VAL A 113 9.98 -10.79 -25.38
N LYS A 114 9.10 -11.81 -25.46
CA LYS A 114 9.34 -13.01 -26.27
C LYS A 114 9.49 -12.69 -27.75
N GLU A 115 8.67 -11.78 -28.28
CA GLU A 115 8.75 -11.33 -29.67
C GLU A 115 10.06 -10.58 -29.95
N LYS A 116 10.43 -9.63 -29.10
CA LYS A 116 11.66 -8.81 -29.27
C LYS A 116 12.95 -9.62 -28.98
N MET A 117 12.88 -10.67 -28.15
CA MET A 117 13.99 -11.59 -27.87
C MET A 117 14.15 -12.72 -28.92
N ALA A 118 13.26 -12.80 -29.90
CA ALA A 118 13.44 -13.73 -31.05
C ALA A 118 14.70 -13.41 -31.86
N ASP A 119 15.18 -12.17 -31.80
CA ASP A 119 16.48 -11.81 -32.37
C ASP A 119 17.63 -12.44 -31.58
N GLU A 120 18.50 -13.16 -32.24
CA GLU A 120 19.59 -14.00 -31.73
C GLU A 120 20.58 -13.28 -30.79
N TYR A 121 20.58 -11.96 -30.78
CA TYR A 121 21.47 -11.09 -29.97
C TYR A 121 21.20 -11.05 -28.47
N LEU A 122 20.04 -11.52 -28.00
CA LEU A 122 19.64 -11.40 -26.59
C LEU A 122 19.74 -12.73 -25.80
N LYS A 123 20.01 -13.86 -26.42
CA LYS A 123 19.66 -15.18 -25.86
C LYS A 123 20.68 -15.88 -24.96
N GLN A 124 21.99 -15.60 -24.99
CA GLN A 124 22.96 -16.54 -24.37
C GLN A 124 24.11 -15.94 -23.55
N ASP A 125 24.20 -14.65 -23.37
CA ASP A 125 25.34 -14.09 -22.62
C ASP A 125 25.14 -14.23 -21.12
N ILE A 126 26.05 -14.96 -20.46
CA ILE A 126 26.21 -14.95 -19.01
C ILE A 126 26.91 -13.64 -18.62
N VAL A 127 26.32 -12.91 -17.69
CA VAL A 127 26.86 -11.64 -17.21
C VAL A 127 27.10 -11.72 -15.70
N ASP A 128 28.30 -11.30 -15.32
CA ASP A 128 28.73 -11.32 -13.91
C ASP A 128 28.20 -10.10 -13.13
N THR A 129 27.93 -9.01 -13.84
CA THR A 129 27.39 -7.78 -13.25
C THR A 129 26.39 -7.16 -14.21
N HIS A 130 25.17 -6.96 -13.75
CA HIS A 130 24.07 -6.44 -14.55
C HIS A 130 23.09 -5.65 -13.70
N VAL A 131 22.47 -4.63 -14.29
CA VAL A 131 21.37 -3.88 -13.66
C VAL A 131 20.14 -3.94 -14.55
N GLY A 132 19.05 -4.47 -13.99
CA GLY A 132 17.73 -4.44 -14.61
C GLY A 132 16.75 -3.63 -13.76
N ILE A 133 15.93 -2.78 -14.38
CA ILE A 133 14.85 -2.06 -13.71
C ILE A 133 13.53 -2.32 -14.45
N ALA A 134 12.45 -2.48 -13.71
CA ALA A 134 11.15 -2.82 -14.25
C ALA A 134 10.02 -2.14 -13.47
N HIS A 135 8.87 -1.98 -14.12
CA HIS A 135 7.77 -1.19 -13.57
C HIS A 135 6.41 -1.66 -14.06
N THR A 136 5.43 -1.68 -13.15
CA THR A 136 4.01 -1.72 -13.47
C THR A 136 3.38 -0.38 -13.17
N ARG A 137 2.66 0.20 -14.15
CA ARG A 137 2.13 1.56 -14.06
C ARG A 137 0.62 1.56 -13.84
N TRP A 138 0.21 2.41 -12.94
CA TRP A 138 -1.14 2.96 -12.87
C TRP A 138 -1.12 4.37 -13.48
N ALA A 139 -1.94 4.62 -14.50
CA ALA A 139 -1.86 5.88 -15.25
C ALA A 139 -2.52 7.03 -14.50
N THR A 140 -1.75 8.06 -14.19
CA THR A 140 -2.21 9.33 -13.59
C THR A 140 -2.01 10.51 -14.51
N HIS A 141 -0.81 10.63 -15.08
CA HIS A 141 -0.46 11.62 -16.10
C HIS A 141 -0.25 10.93 -17.44
N GLY A 142 -1.02 11.31 -18.45
CA GLY A 142 -1.02 10.66 -19.75
C GLY A 142 -1.77 9.30 -19.78
N GLU A 143 -2.55 9.07 -20.83
CA GLU A 143 -3.31 7.84 -21.02
C GLU A 143 -2.42 6.59 -21.12
N PRO A 144 -2.95 5.38 -20.79
CA PRO A 144 -2.21 4.14 -20.96
C PRO A 144 -1.77 3.92 -22.42
N SER A 145 -0.47 4.01 -22.65
CA SER A 145 0.15 3.84 -23.98
C SER A 145 1.62 3.41 -23.83
N GLU A 146 2.22 2.89 -24.88
CA GLU A 146 3.62 2.48 -24.86
C GLU A 146 4.57 3.68 -24.56
N LYS A 147 4.29 4.87 -25.12
CA LYS A 147 5.09 6.09 -24.89
C LYS A 147 5.06 6.56 -23.45
N ASN A 148 3.92 6.37 -22.77
CA ASN A 148 3.70 6.77 -21.39
C ASN A 148 4.03 5.67 -20.37
N ALA A 149 4.39 4.46 -20.83
CA ALA A 149 4.84 3.37 -19.95
C ALA A 149 6.27 3.66 -19.44
N HIS A 150 6.57 3.20 -18.23
CA HIS A 150 7.94 3.21 -17.69
C HIS A 150 8.69 1.92 -18.11
N PRO A 151 10.02 1.98 -18.13
CA PRO A 151 10.96 3.06 -17.79
C PRO A 151 10.95 4.23 -18.77
N GLN A 152 11.20 5.46 -18.29
CA GLN A 152 11.41 6.65 -19.11
C GLN A 152 12.91 6.90 -19.29
N SER A 153 13.33 7.50 -20.42
CA SER A 153 14.73 7.72 -20.76
C SER A 153 15.07 9.18 -21.06
N SER A 154 16.35 9.51 -20.98
CA SER A 154 16.87 10.85 -21.27
C SER A 154 16.83 11.22 -22.75
N GLY A 155 16.80 10.22 -23.66
CA GLY A 155 16.80 10.41 -25.11
C GLY A 155 17.02 9.10 -25.85
N PRO A 156 17.25 9.15 -27.18
CA PRO A 156 17.36 7.97 -28.05
C PRO A 156 18.42 6.95 -27.61
N ASP A 157 19.51 7.43 -27.01
CA ASP A 157 20.62 6.59 -26.56
C ASP A 157 20.39 5.92 -25.19
N ASN A 158 19.25 6.16 -24.56
CA ASN A 158 18.91 5.62 -23.25
C ASN A 158 20.02 5.83 -22.20
N SER A 159 20.66 7.01 -22.22
CA SER A 159 21.83 7.28 -21.38
C SER A 159 21.51 7.23 -19.88
N PHE A 160 20.38 7.80 -19.47
CA PHE A 160 19.79 7.67 -18.15
C PHE A 160 18.39 7.10 -18.29
N VAL A 161 18.07 6.13 -17.46
CA VAL A 161 16.78 5.43 -17.48
C VAL A 161 16.23 5.35 -16.06
N VAL A 162 14.94 5.69 -15.89
CA VAL A 162 14.30 5.80 -14.58
C VAL A 162 12.94 5.13 -14.59
N VAL A 163 12.63 4.43 -13.51
CA VAL A 163 11.26 4.05 -13.14
C VAL A 163 10.83 4.85 -11.91
N HIS A 164 9.57 5.24 -11.87
CA HIS A 164 9.03 6.18 -10.90
C HIS A 164 7.66 5.75 -10.40
N ASN A 165 7.50 5.73 -9.09
CA ASN A 165 6.21 5.69 -8.41
C ASN A 165 6.01 7.05 -7.74
N GLY A 166 4.85 7.67 -7.90
CA GLY A 166 4.56 8.94 -7.25
C GLY A 166 4.17 10.05 -8.23
N ILE A 167 4.23 11.28 -7.79
CA ILE A 167 3.92 12.49 -8.58
C ILE A 167 5.00 13.53 -8.35
N ILE A 168 5.54 14.08 -9.43
CA ILE A 168 6.44 15.24 -9.41
C ILE A 168 5.59 16.49 -9.64
N THR A 169 5.30 17.22 -8.58
CA THR A 169 4.37 18.36 -8.63
C THR A 169 4.88 19.54 -9.45
N ASN A 170 6.20 19.76 -9.45
CA ASN A 170 6.85 20.85 -10.21
C ASN A 170 7.34 20.43 -11.61
N TYR A 171 6.84 19.29 -12.16
CA TYR A 171 7.33 18.76 -13.44
C TYR A 171 7.17 19.76 -14.62
N ARG A 172 6.10 20.57 -14.63
CA ARG A 172 5.85 21.55 -15.70
C ARG A 172 6.93 22.63 -15.76
N ASP A 173 7.40 23.11 -14.62
CA ASP A 173 8.47 24.11 -14.54
C ASP A 173 9.80 23.52 -14.97
N LEU A 174 10.09 22.28 -14.53
CA LEU A 174 11.28 21.53 -14.95
C LEU A 174 11.25 21.22 -16.46
N GLN A 175 10.11 20.83 -17.01
CA GLN A 175 9.91 20.60 -18.43
C GLN A 175 10.17 21.87 -19.24
N ALA A 176 9.58 23.01 -18.83
CA ALA A 176 9.80 24.29 -19.47
C ALA A 176 11.27 24.73 -19.45
N LEU A 177 11.97 24.47 -18.34
CA LEU A 177 13.41 24.71 -18.21
C LEU A 177 14.21 23.86 -19.22
N LEU A 178 13.92 22.56 -19.28
CA LEU A 178 14.63 21.60 -20.13
C LEU A 178 14.36 21.84 -21.62
N ILE A 179 13.14 22.23 -22.00
CA ILE A 179 12.82 22.64 -23.40
C ILE A 179 13.65 23.86 -23.81
N ARG A 180 13.82 24.86 -22.94
CA ARG A 180 14.70 26.03 -23.21
C ARG A 180 16.18 25.60 -23.37
N ARG A 181 16.57 24.44 -22.86
CA ARG A 181 17.91 23.86 -22.99
C ARG A 181 18.06 22.93 -24.20
N GLY A 182 17.00 22.77 -25.01
CA GLY A 182 17.02 21.98 -26.24
C GLY A 182 16.56 20.52 -26.10
N PHE A 183 16.01 20.13 -24.95
CA PHE A 183 15.43 18.78 -24.75
C PHE A 183 14.03 18.72 -25.37
N THR A 184 13.73 17.61 -26.05
CA THR A 184 12.39 17.26 -26.56
C THR A 184 11.73 16.27 -25.61
N PHE A 185 10.40 16.26 -25.54
CA PHE A 185 9.61 15.35 -24.70
C PHE A 185 8.66 14.53 -25.57
N ASP A 186 8.65 13.22 -25.37
CA ASP A 186 7.85 12.27 -26.14
C ASP A 186 6.63 11.78 -25.35
N SER A 187 6.74 11.69 -24.02
CA SER A 187 5.65 11.25 -23.15
C SER A 187 4.86 12.40 -22.55
N ASP A 188 3.63 12.07 -22.12
CA ASP A 188 2.76 13.01 -21.40
C ASP A 188 2.92 12.84 -19.87
N THR A 189 3.97 12.09 -19.41
CA THR A 189 4.18 11.79 -17.99
C THR A 189 5.03 12.86 -17.30
N ASP A 190 4.84 13.02 -16.02
CA ASP A 190 5.69 13.82 -15.14
C ASP A 190 7.09 13.21 -14.95
N THR A 191 7.24 11.92 -15.23
CA THR A 191 8.48 11.15 -15.01
C THR A 191 9.60 11.52 -15.97
N GLU A 192 9.28 11.85 -17.23
CA GLU A 192 10.29 12.05 -18.27
C GLU A 192 11.25 13.23 -17.98
N VAL A 193 10.82 14.17 -17.12
CA VAL A 193 11.71 15.27 -16.69
C VAL A 193 12.92 14.77 -15.90
N ILE A 194 12.80 13.63 -15.19
CA ILE A 194 13.84 13.12 -14.30
C ILE A 194 15.08 12.67 -15.08
N PRO A 195 14.99 11.70 -16.02
CA PRO A 195 16.18 11.27 -16.77
C PRO A 195 16.76 12.38 -17.66
N LYS A 196 15.93 13.30 -18.16
CA LYS A 196 16.42 14.47 -18.91
C LYS A 196 17.15 15.47 -18.03
N LEU A 197 16.71 15.67 -16.81
CA LEU A 197 17.42 16.49 -15.81
C LEU A 197 18.76 15.84 -15.42
N MET A 198 18.80 14.51 -15.27
CA MET A 198 20.04 13.76 -15.04
C MET A 198 21.04 14.00 -16.18
N GLN A 199 20.59 13.88 -17.44
CA GLN A 199 21.42 14.14 -18.63
C GLN A 199 21.94 15.57 -18.62
N HIS A 200 21.09 16.56 -18.34
CA HIS A 200 21.48 17.96 -18.28
C HIS A 200 22.56 18.22 -17.24
N ILE A 201 22.43 17.64 -16.04
CA ILE A 201 23.40 17.78 -14.95
C ILE A 201 24.72 17.09 -15.35
N TYR A 202 24.66 15.87 -15.88
CA TYR A 202 25.83 15.13 -16.32
C TYR A 202 26.62 15.90 -17.41
N ASP A 203 25.94 16.41 -18.45
CA ASP A 203 26.57 17.14 -19.55
C ASP A 203 27.26 18.44 -19.09
N ARG A 204 26.75 19.07 -18.05
CA ARG A 204 27.39 20.27 -17.45
C ARG A 204 28.68 19.98 -16.71
N HIS A 205 28.77 18.81 -16.08
CA HIS A 205 29.86 18.48 -15.15
C HIS A 205 30.91 17.55 -15.75
N ARG A 206 30.58 16.73 -16.75
CA ARG A 206 31.48 15.68 -17.28
C ARG A 206 32.86 16.14 -17.69
N ASN A 207 33.00 17.42 -18.14
CA ASN A 207 34.27 17.97 -18.62
C ASN A 207 34.95 18.91 -17.60
N VAL A 208 34.30 19.22 -16.49
CA VAL A 208 34.80 20.18 -15.46
C VAL A 208 35.17 19.42 -14.18
N GLU A 209 34.22 18.73 -13.61
CA GLU A 209 34.35 17.90 -12.41
C GLU A 209 33.39 16.72 -12.58
N PRO A 210 33.88 15.54 -13.04
CA PRO A 210 33.03 14.38 -13.23
C PRO A 210 32.34 13.97 -11.93
N LEU A 211 31.02 13.82 -11.99
CA LEU A 211 30.19 13.41 -10.84
C LEU A 211 30.04 11.89 -10.82
N SER A 212 29.98 11.29 -9.64
CA SER A 212 29.51 9.92 -9.44
C SER A 212 28.01 9.81 -9.74
N PHE A 213 27.51 8.60 -9.98
CA PHE A 213 26.09 8.40 -10.27
C PHE A 213 25.22 8.84 -9.09
N LEU A 214 25.65 8.55 -7.87
CA LEU A 214 25.02 9.04 -6.65
C LEU A 214 24.89 10.57 -6.65
N GLU A 215 25.96 11.30 -6.94
CA GLU A 215 25.93 12.77 -6.92
C GLU A 215 25.02 13.36 -7.99
N VAL A 216 24.95 12.74 -9.17
CA VAL A 216 23.99 13.13 -10.22
C VAL A 216 22.55 12.99 -9.69
N VAL A 217 22.21 11.86 -9.06
CA VAL A 217 20.88 11.62 -8.52
C VAL A 217 20.56 12.56 -7.35
N GLU A 218 21.52 12.82 -6.45
CA GLU A 218 21.37 13.80 -5.36
C GLU A 218 21.04 15.21 -5.86
N LEU A 219 21.72 15.65 -6.92
CA LEU A 219 21.45 16.97 -7.52
C LEU A 219 20.07 17.04 -8.18
N VAL A 220 19.59 15.93 -8.76
CA VAL A 220 18.25 15.82 -9.32
C VAL A 220 17.20 15.90 -8.19
N ILE A 221 17.32 15.08 -7.14
CA ILE A 221 16.36 15.01 -6.03
C ILE A 221 16.16 16.37 -5.35
N LYS A 222 17.20 17.20 -5.28
CA LYS A 222 17.11 18.58 -4.75
C LYS A 222 16.19 19.49 -5.57
N GLN A 223 15.92 19.15 -6.81
CA GLN A 223 15.09 19.93 -7.72
C GLN A 223 13.66 19.37 -7.81
N LEU A 224 13.43 18.15 -7.33
CA LEU A 224 12.12 17.50 -7.38
C LEU A 224 11.26 17.88 -6.17
N GLU A 225 10.02 18.23 -6.45
CA GLU A 225 8.97 18.44 -5.46
C GLU A 225 7.87 17.38 -5.64
N GLY A 226 7.28 16.92 -4.53
CA GLY A 226 6.22 15.92 -4.53
C GLY A 226 6.60 14.62 -3.81
N SER A 227 5.81 13.58 -4.03
CA SER A 227 6.00 12.24 -3.50
C SER A 227 6.53 11.32 -4.58
N PHE A 228 7.62 10.60 -4.30
CA PHE A 228 8.22 9.70 -5.30
C PHE A 228 8.99 8.54 -4.67
N ALA A 229 9.07 7.44 -5.41
CA ALA A 229 10.13 6.44 -5.30
C ALA A 229 10.74 6.26 -6.68
N LEU A 230 12.05 6.22 -6.75
CA LEU A 230 12.81 6.13 -8.01
C LEU A 230 13.76 4.95 -7.97
N ALA A 231 13.90 4.25 -9.12
CA ALA A 231 15.06 3.41 -9.38
C ALA A 231 15.71 3.87 -10.69
N CYS A 232 16.97 4.18 -10.59
CA CYS A 232 17.76 4.84 -11.64
C CYS A 232 18.89 3.95 -12.09
N LYS A 233 19.09 3.88 -13.42
CA LYS A 233 20.27 3.27 -14.03
C LYS A 233 20.82 4.15 -15.15
N SER A 234 22.08 3.95 -15.50
CA SER A 234 22.71 4.70 -16.57
C SER A 234 23.71 3.85 -17.34
N ARG A 235 23.82 4.10 -18.66
CA ARG A 235 24.86 3.51 -19.50
C ARG A 235 26.27 3.98 -19.12
N TYR A 236 26.37 5.20 -18.56
CA TYR A 236 27.67 5.79 -18.18
C TYR A 236 28.23 5.20 -16.88
N TYR A 237 27.40 4.54 -16.09
CA TYR A 237 27.74 3.92 -14.80
C TYR A 237 27.29 2.45 -14.79
N PRO A 238 27.96 1.59 -15.60
CA PRO A 238 27.60 0.17 -15.70
C PRO A 238 27.80 -0.53 -14.36
N GLY A 239 26.83 -1.37 -13.96
CA GLY A 239 26.88 -2.09 -12.69
C GLY A 239 26.47 -1.26 -11.46
N GLU A 240 26.06 -0.01 -11.66
CA GLU A 240 25.56 0.86 -10.58
C GLU A 240 24.04 1.04 -10.65
N CYS A 241 23.42 1.08 -9.50
CA CYS A 241 22.00 1.39 -9.34
C CYS A 241 21.82 2.35 -8.17
N VAL A 242 21.02 3.40 -8.37
CA VAL A 242 20.67 4.35 -7.31
C VAL A 242 19.15 4.38 -7.16
N VAL A 243 18.69 4.16 -5.95
CA VAL A 243 17.26 4.19 -5.62
C VAL A 243 17.01 5.18 -4.48
N THR A 244 15.85 5.81 -4.49
CA THR A 244 15.48 6.77 -3.46
C THR A 244 13.98 6.79 -3.27
N ARG A 245 13.55 7.24 -2.09
CA ARG A 245 12.12 7.43 -1.82
C ARG A 245 11.84 8.74 -1.06
N ARG A 246 10.64 9.27 -1.30
CA ARG A 246 9.96 10.31 -0.52
C ARG A 246 8.46 10.09 -0.67
N GLY A 247 7.79 9.65 0.40
CA GLY A 247 6.35 9.34 0.40
C GLY A 247 6.00 7.95 -0.13
N SER A 248 6.46 7.56 -1.33
CA SER A 248 6.17 6.24 -1.91
C SER A 248 7.08 5.14 -1.34
N PRO A 249 6.59 3.93 -1.01
CA PRO A 249 7.38 2.87 -0.38
C PRO A 249 8.44 2.29 -1.31
N LEU A 250 9.62 1.97 -0.73
CA LEU A 250 10.71 1.27 -1.41
C LEU A 250 11.57 0.50 -0.40
N LEU A 251 11.95 -0.73 -0.77
CA LEU A 251 12.76 -1.64 0.03
C LEU A 251 13.99 -2.11 -0.75
N VAL A 252 15.03 -2.50 -0.03
CA VAL A 252 16.22 -3.14 -0.59
C VAL A 252 16.31 -4.56 -0.03
N GLY A 253 16.30 -5.57 -0.90
CA GLY A 253 16.58 -6.97 -0.57
C GLY A 253 18.05 -7.29 -0.82
N ILE A 254 18.67 -8.08 0.05
CA ILE A 254 20.07 -8.50 -0.05
C ILE A 254 20.12 -10.02 -0.06
N LYS A 255 20.79 -10.59 -1.08
CA LYS A 255 21.04 -12.03 -1.14
C LYS A 255 22.56 -12.26 -1.32
N SER A 256 23.14 -12.97 -0.38
CA SER A 256 24.56 -13.34 -0.40
C SER A 256 24.70 -14.78 0.10
N PRO A 257 25.63 -15.57 -0.48
CA PRO A 257 25.95 -16.90 0.06
C PRO A 257 26.64 -16.85 1.42
N HIS A 258 27.04 -15.65 1.86
CA HIS A 258 27.72 -15.45 3.14
C HIS A 258 26.80 -14.73 4.14
N GLU A 259 26.91 -15.08 5.43
CA GLU A 259 26.21 -14.35 6.48
C GLU A 259 26.62 -12.89 6.52
N LEU A 260 25.66 -12.01 6.67
CA LEU A 260 25.90 -10.58 6.92
C LEU A 260 26.50 -10.43 8.31
N THR A 261 27.65 -9.81 8.43
CA THR A 261 28.35 -9.63 9.73
C THR A 261 27.69 -8.58 10.61
N MET A 262 26.84 -7.72 10.07
CA MET A 262 26.10 -6.69 10.79
C MET A 262 24.66 -6.62 10.31
N ASN A 263 23.73 -6.43 11.26
CA ASN A 263 22.30 -6.25 10.98
C ASN A 263 21.93 -4.77 10.80
N HIS A 264 22.89 -3.87 10.62
CA HIS A 264 22.68 -2.43 10.49
C HIS A 264 23.59 -1.83 9.44
N ILE A 265 23.05 -0.98 8.55
CA ILE A 265 23.80 -0.22 7.56
C ILE A 265 23.87 1.24 7.99
N PRO A 266 25.07 1.87 8.06
CA PRO A 266 25.21 3.26 8.44
C PRO A 266 24.63 4.19 7.37
N ILE A 267 24.08 5.33 7.82
CA ILE A 267 23.61 6.41 6.94
C ILE A 267 24.67 7.48 6.85
N PHE A 268 25.02 7.87 5.62
CA PHE A 268 25.99 8.92 5.34
C PHE A 268 25.26 10.26 5.11
N PHE A 269 25.64 11.28 5.87
CA PHE A 269 25.07 12.61 5.74
C PHE A 269 26.03 13.54 5.01
N ARG A 270 25.50 14.33 4.03
CA ARG A 270 26.31 15.31 3.30
C ARG A 270 26.56 16.54 4.15
N HIS A 271 27.82 16.89 4.43
CA HIS A 271 28.18 18.13 5.13
C HIS A 271 28.28 19.31 4.15
N LYS A 272 27.89 20.55 4.58
CA LYS A 272 27.88 21.76 3.75
C LYS A 272 29.28 22.22 3.27
N SER A 273 30.36 21.69 3.85
CA SER A 273 31.75 21.99 3.48
C SER A 273 32.51 20.71 3.13
N LYS A 274 32.56 20.37 1.83
CA LYS A 274 33.46 19.36 1.25
C LYS A 274 33.56 18.01 2.00
N GLY A 275 32.77 17.01 1.64
CA GLY A 275 32.94 15.62 2.04
C GLY A 275 31.75 15.04 2.84
N TYR A 276 31.62 13.72 2.79
CA TYR A 276 30.65 12.97 3.60
C TYR A 276 31.21 12.74 5.01
N ASN A 277 30.43 13.00 6.05
CA ASN A 277 30.76 12.61 7.42
C ASN A 277 30.00 11.34 7.80
N VAL A 278 30.72 10.33 8.26
CA VAL A 278 30.13 9.18 8.96
C VAL A 278 29.69 9.66 10.35
N CYS A 279 28.45 9.43 10.71
CA CYS A 279 27.97 9.83 12.02
C CYS A 279 28.70 9.05 13.12
N GLN A 280 29.13 9.77 14.15
CA GLN A 280 29.93 9.34 15.31
C GLN A 280 29.30 8.25 16.20
N ALA A 281 28.45 7.34 15.67
CA ALA A 281 27.84 6.31 16.51
C ALA A 281 28.86 5.28 17.08
N PHE A 282 30.13 5.27 16.63
CA PHE A 282 31.09 4.22 17.01
C PHE A 282 32.50 4.70 17.34
N ALA A 283 32.75 5.99 17.46
CA ALA A 283 34.09 6.46 17.83
C ALA A 283 34.03 7.45 18.97
N SER A 284 34.46 7.01 20.15
CA SER A 284 35.10 7.88 21.13
C SER A 284 36.47 8.32 20.57
N GLY A 285 36.45 9.22 19.59
CA GLY A 285 37.65 9.76 18.97
C GLY A 285 37.34 10.49 17.66
N ASP A 286 37.69 11.75 17.57
CA ASP A 286 37.54 12.64 16.44
C ASP A 286 38.26 12.12 15.18
N THR A 287 37.57 11.41 14.29
CA THR A 287 38.10 11.07 12.98
C THR A 287 37.21 11.68 11.89
N VAL A 288 37.60 12.81 11.36
CA VAL A 288 37.02 13.47 10.20
C VAL A 288 37.57 12.79 8.94
N ILE A 289 36.67 12.18 8.12
CA ILE A 289 37.08 11.53 6.86
C ILE A 289 37.25 12.60 5.78
N HIS A 290 38.47 12.79 5.32
CA HIS A 290 38.85 13.85 4.37
C HIS A 290 39.11 13.36 2.93
N SER A 291 38.93 12.03 2.62
CA SER A 291 39.21 11.51 1.28
C SER A 291 38.33 10.29 0.93
N GLU A 292 38.08 10.07 -0.37
CA GLU A 292 37.39 8.87 -0.91
C GLU A 292 38.07 7.56 -0.48
N HIS A 293 39.39 7.56 -0.32
CA HIS A 293 40.15 6.38 0.09
C HIS A 293 39.84 5.96 1.54
N THR A 294 39.58 6.91 2.41
CA THR A 294 39.17 6.66 3.80
C THR A 294 37.69 6.27 3.88
N PHE A 295 36.87 6.82 2.98
CA PHE A 295 35.46 6.45 2.80
C PHE A 295 35.32 4.97 2.43
N ASN A 296 36.05 4.53 1.41
CA ASN A 296 36.05 3.13 0.96
C ASN A 296 36.61 2.18 2.03
N GLN A 297 37.59 2.59 2.84
CA GLN A 297 38.10 1.80 3.95
C GLN A 297 37.07 1.67 5.09
N VAL A 298 36.35 2.72 5.42
CA VAL A 298 35.33 2.71 6.46
C VAL A 298 34.10 1.92 5.99
N ALA A 299 33.61 2.15 4.76
CA ALA A 299 32.53 1.39 4.16
C ALA A 299 32.88 -0.11 4.07
N ASN A 300 34.10 -0.43 3.66
CA ASN A 300 34.64 -1.79 3.66
C ASN A 300 34.73 -2.39 5.08
N HIS A 301 35.00 -1.63 6.11
CA HIS A 301 35.06 -2.13 7.48
C HIS A 301 33.69 -2.44 8.05
N TYR A 302 32.68 -1.62 7.75
CA TYR A 302 31.28 -1.84 8.18
C TYR A 302 30.55 -2.92 7.39
N LEU A 303 30.93 -3.09 6.13
CA LEU A 303 30.47 -4.20 5.28
C LEU A 303 31.51 -5.34 5.19
N SER A 304 32.51 -5.36 6.07
CA SER A 304 33.65 -6.29 6.02
C SER A 304 33.32 -7.74 6.35
N GLY A 305 32.06 -8.04 6.57
CA GLY A 305 31.54 -9.37 6.26
C GLY A 305 31.45 -9.65 4.76
N VAL A 306 31.34 -8.60 3.94
CA VAL A 306 31.32 -8.67 2.47
C VAL A 306 32.65 -8.07 1.98
N ALA A 307 33.70 -8.88 1.88
CA ALA A 307 34.95 -8.45 1.26
C ALA A 307 34.68 -7.95 -0.18
N PRO A 308 35.47 -6.99 -0.73
CA PRO A 308 35.21 -6.34 -2.02
C PRO A 308 35.25 -7.27 -3.25
N HIS A 309 35.25 -8.58 -3.05
CA HIS A 309 35.31 -9.62 -4.07
C HIS A 309 34.24 -10.69 -3.91
N ARG A 310 33.19 -10.46 -3.09
CA ARG A 310 32.15 -11.48 -2.85
C ARG A 310 30.98 -11.35 -3.81
N GLU A 311 30.40 -12.50 -4.12
CA GLU A 311 29.16 -12.64 -4.89
C GLU A 311 27.97 -12.09 -4.10
N ILE A 312 27.21 -11.16 -4.68
CA ILE A 312 26.07 -10.53 -4.03
C ILE A 312 25.00 -10.14 -5.06
N GLU A 313 23.75 -10.28 -4.68
CA GLU A 313 22.60 -9.85 -5.45
C GLU A 313 21.78 -8.84 -4.63
N PHE A 314 21.36 -7.76 -5.28
CA PHE A 314 20.47 -6.76 -4.71
C PHE A 314 19.14 -6.73 -5.45
N PHE A 315 18.07 -6.62 -4.70
CA PHE A 315 16.72 -6.48 -5.21
C PHE A 315 16.12 -5.20 -4.64
N PHE A 316 15.43 -4.43 -5.47
CA PHE A 316 14.76 -3.21 -5.05
C PHE A 316 13.29 -3.34 -5.42
N ALA A 317 12.40 -3.10 -4.46
CA ALA A 317 10.98 -3.29 -4.71
C ALA A 317 10.10 -2.33 -3.90
N SER A 318 8.93 -2.04 -4.45
CA SER A 318 7.91 -1.26 -3.76
C SER A 318 7.17 -2.04 -2.68
N ASP A 319 7.31 -3.38 -2.68
CA ASP A 319 6.63 -4.26 -1.73
C ASP A 319 7.45 -5.52 -1.42
N ALA A 320 7.42 -5.94 -0.16
CA ALA A 320 8.16 -7.11 0.31
C ALA A 320 7.70 -8.43 -0.32
N SER A 321 6.44 -8.53 -0.76
CA SER A 321 5.89 -9.72 -1.41
C SER A 321 6.62 -10.13 -2.70
N SER A 322 7.22 -9.16 -3.39
CA SER A 322 8.02 -9.40 -4.60
C SER A 322 9.46 -9.81 -4.32
N LEU A 323 9.95 -9.63 -3.08
CA LEU A 323 11.31 -9.98 -2.66
C LEU A 323 11.43 -11.38 -2.07
N ILE A 324 10.36 -11.89 -1.47
CA ILE A 324 10.39 -13.13 -0.65
C ILE A 324 10.83 -14.38 -1.42
N GLU A 325 10.64 -14.42 -2.75
CA GLU A 325 11.13 -15.51 -3.60
C GLU A 325 12.65 -15.51 -3.75
N HIS A 326 13.30 -14.40 -3.47
CA HIS A 326 14.71 -14.17 -3.72
C HIS A 326 15.51 -14.08 -2.42
N THR A 327 14.98 -13.37 -1.41
CA THR A 327 15.65 -13.15 -0.13
C THR A 327 14.64 -12.82 0.98
N ASP A 328 14.99 -13.23 2.21
CA ASP A 328 14.30 -12.85 3.43
C ASP A 328 14.96 -11.64 4.15
N LYS A 329 16.13 -11.19 3.68
CA LYS A 329 16.86 -10.06 4.25
C LYS A 329 16.51 -8.78 3.54
N VAL A 330 15.85 -7.86 4.22
CA VAL A 330 15.39 -6.60 3.62
C VAL A 330 15.71 -5.39 4.49
N ILE A 331 15.84 -4.25 3.83
CA ILE A 331 16.00 -2.93 4.44
C ILE A 331 14.82 -2.09 3.99
N PHE A 332 14.07 -1.54 4.94
CA PHE A 332 13.05 -0.55 4.66
C PHE A 332 13.70 0.83 4.56
N LEU A 333 13.65 1.44 3.38
CA LEU A 333 14.09 2.83 3.23
C LEU A 333 13.07 3.76 3.87
N GLU A 334 13.55 4.87 4.44
CA GLU A 334 12.71 5.96 4.94
C GLU A 334 12.72 7.14 3.97
N ASP A 335 11.84 8.11 4.21
CA ASP A 335 11.75 9.30 3.36
C ASP A 335 13.11 10.04 3.32
N ASP A 336 13.50 10.44 2.11
CA ASP A 336 14.79 11.09 1.78
C ASP A 336 16.02 10.18 1.89
N ASP A 337 15.87 8.87 2.10
CA ASP A 337 16.96 7.92 1.93
C ASP A 337 17.30 7.74 0.45
N ILE A 338 18.59 7.72 0.15
CA ILE A 338 19.16 7.43 -1.16
C ILE A 338 20.06 6.21 -0.99
N ALA A 339 19.64 5.07 -1.50
CA ALA A 339 20.44 3.86 -1.49
C ALA A 339 21.17 3.72 -2.84
N ALA A 340 22.48 3.63 -2.79
CA ALA A 340 23.35 3.47 -3.95
C ALA A 340 24.12 2.15 -3.88
N VAL A 341 24.13 1.41 -4.96
CA VAL A 341 25.01 0.26 -5.14
C VAL A 341 26.03 0.59 -6.22
N SER A 342 27.28 0.53 -5.84
CA SER A 342 28.46 0.68 -6.71
C SER A 342 29.51 -0.35 -6.32
N ASP A 343 30.10 -1.05 -7.29
CA ASP A 343 31.09 -2.12 -7.06
C ASP A 343 30.66 -3.21 -6.07
N GLY A 344 29.34 -3.54 -6.06
CA GLY A 344 28.76 -4.51 -5.14
C GLY A 344 28.64 -4.03 -3.70
N LEU A 345 28.86 -2.74 -3.43
CA LEU A 345 28.73 -2.13 -2.13
C LEU A 345 27.45 -1.30 -2.04
N LEU A 346 26.57 -1.62 -1.08
CA LEU A 346 25.39 -0.85 -0.77
C LEU A 346 25.71 0.24 0.25
N THR A 347 25.38 1.48 -0.07
CA THR A 347 25.49 2.64 0.83
C THR A 347 24.16 3.39 0.90
N ILE A 348 23.84 3.95 2.06
CA ILE A 348 22.60 4.75 2.25
C ILE A 348 23.02 6.18 2.63
N HIS A 349 22.46 7.13 1.90
CA HIS A 349 22.79 8.55 2.01
C HIS A 349 21.56 9.37 2.32
N ARG A 350 21.75 10.53 3.00
CA ARG A 350 20.74 11.58 3.18
C ARG A 350 21.32 12.95 2.93
N LEU A 351 20.55 13.81 2.30
CA LEU A 351 20.97 15.19 1.99
C LEU A 351 20.92 16.09 3.22
N ASN A 352 19.93 15.92 4.08
CA ASN A 352 19.73 16.70 5.29
C ASN A 352 19.62 15.78 6.50
N ARG A 353 20.03 16.27 7.66
CA ARG A 353 19.89 15.58 8.95
C ARG A 353 18.91 16.37 9.82
N ALA A 354 17.85 15.74 10.31
CA ALA A 354 17.02 16.26 11.40
C ALA A 354 17.59 15.79 12.76
N GLU A 355 17.24 16.48 13.85
CA GLU A 355 17.78 16.18 15.19
C GLU A 355 17.45 14.75 15.67
N ASN A 356 16.33 14.18 15.22
CA ASN A 356 15.86 12.86 15.62
C ASN A 356 16.09 11.76 14.56
N ASP A 357 16.83 12.05 13.48
CA ASP A 357 17.08 11.05 12.43
C ASP A 357 17.93 9.89 12.95
N SER A 358 17.51 8.67 12.64
CA SER A 358 18.31 7.46 12.85
C SER A 358 19.63 7.55 12.08
N THR A 359 20.69 7.03 12.67
CA THR A 359 22.04 7.00 12.06
C THR A 359 22.30 5.71 11.30
N THR A 360 21.41 4.75 11.38
CA THR A 360 21.54 3.43 10.75
C THR A 360 20.20 2.94 10.21
N ARG A 361 20.23 1.99 9.25
CA ARG A 361 19.08 1.21 8.81
C ARG A 361 19.29 -0.25 9.20
N GLU A 362 18.26 -0.84 9.79
CA GLU A 362 18.26 -2.23 10.20
C GLU A 362 17.99 -3.15 9.01
N VAL A 363 18.72 -4.26 8.95
CA VAL A 363 18.42 -5.39 8.04
C VAL A 363 17.43 -6.30 8.76
N VAL A 364 16.19 -6.29 8.30
CA VAL A 364 15.09 -7.05 8.88
C VAL A 364 14.95 -8.39 8.16
N THR A 365 14.72 -9.47 8.90
CA THR A 365 14.36 -10.78 8.32
C THR A 365 12.86 -10.87 8.16
N LEU A 366 12.38 -11.04 6.93
CA LEU A 366 10.97 -11.22 6.65
C LEU A 366 10.48 -12.58 7.13
N GLN A 367 9.40 -12.59 7.92
CA GLN A 367 8.74 -13.81 8.39
C GLN A 367 7.50 -14.12 7.51
N LEU A 368 7.66 -14.06 6.20
CA LEU A 368 6.61 -14.40 5.25
C LEU A 368 6.91 -15.75 4.60
N GLU A 369 5.90 -16.61 4.54
CA GLU A 369 5.99 -17.88 3.80
C GLU A 369 5.49 -17.69 2.37
N LEU A 370 6.19 -18.25 1.39
CA LEU A 370 5.82 -18.18 -0.02
C LEU A 370 4.39 -18.68 -0.27
N GLN A 371 3.95 -19.70 0.46
CA GLN A 371 2.60 -20.27 0.34
C GLN A 371 1.49 -19.25 0.68
N GLN A 372 1.78 -18.30 1.57
CA GLN A 372 0.81 -17.27 1.96
C GLN A 372 0.50 -16.28 0.84
N ILE A 373 1.46 -16.02 -0.04
CA ILE A 373 1.32 -15.09 -1.18
C ILE A 373 0.87 -15.77 -2.48
N MET A 374 0.67 -17.09 -2.49
CA MET A 374 0.17 -17.83 -3.66
C MET A 374 -1.34 -18.09 -3.55
N LYS A 375 -2.04 -18.20 -4.69
CA LYS A 375 -3.48 -18.51 -4.73
C LYS A 375 -3.80 -19.90 -4.16
N GLY A 376 -2.86 -20.84 -4.24
CA GLY A 376 -3.12 -22.22 -3.84
C GLY A 376 -4.22 -22.87 -4.71
N ASN A 377 -5.22 -23.47 -4.07
CA ASN A 377 -6.32 -24.14 -4.73
C ASN A 377 -7.49 -23.21 -5.11
N PHE A 378 -7.32 -21.89 -5.01
CA PHE A 378 -8.36 -20.92 -5.32
C PHE A 378 -8.13 -20.27 -6.69
N ASP A 379 -9.20 -19.96 -7.39
CA ASP A 379 -9.12 -19.27 -8.68
C ASP A 379 -8.73 -17.79 -8.51
N TYR A 380 -9.12 -17.16 -7.38
CA TYR A 380 -8.93 -15.75 -7.09
C TYR A 380 -8.32 -15.54 -5.69
N PHE A 381 -7.49 -14.50 -5.54
CA PHE A 381 -6.96 -14.09 -4.24
C PHE A 381 -8.05 -13.69 -3.26
N MET A 382 -9.02 -12.88 -3.70
CA MET A 382 -10.14 -12.48 -2.86
C MET A 382 -10.92 -13.69 -2.32
N GLN A 383 -11.14 -14.71 -3.15
CA GLN A 383 -11.78 -15.94 -2.70
C GLN A 383 -10.98 -16.60 -1.58
N LYS A 384 -9.67 -16.80 -1.80
CA LYS A 384 -8.75 -17.32 -0.77
C LYS A 384 -8.85 -16.52 0.53
N GLU A 385 -8.77 -15.19 0.43
CA GLU A 385 -8.78 -14.28 1.58
C GLU A 385 -10.11 -14.29 2.35
N ILE A 386 -11.24 -14.49 1.68
CA ILE A 386 -12.53 -14.72 2.34
C ILE A 386 -12.52 -16.02 3.15
N PHE A 387 -11.99 -17.11 2.56
CA PHE A 387 -11.93 -18.42 3.20
C PHE A 387 -10.83 -18.53 4.27
N GLU A 388 -9.83 -17.67 4.27
CA GLU A 388 -8.78 -17.59 5.31
C GLU A 388 -9.22 -16.83 6.57
N GLN A 389 -10.38 -16.20 6.61
CA GLN A 389 -10.82 -15.39 7.75
C GLN A 389 -10.83 -16.15 9.09
N PRO A 390 -11.21 -17.45 9.18
CA PRO A 390 -11.10 -18.20 10.43
C PRO A 390 -9.69 -18.21 11.00
N ASP A 391 -8.69 -18.37 10.14
CA ASP A 391 -7.29 -18.48 10.53
C ASP A 391 -6.69 -17.07 10.78
N SER A 392 -7.08 -16.06 9.98
CA SER A 392 -6.60 -14.70 10.15
C SER A 392 -7.02 -14.09 11.49
N ILE A 393 -8.27 -14.30 11.93
CA ILE A 393 -8.70 -13.82 13.26
C ILE A 393 -8.02 -14.56 14.41
N MET A 394 -7.76 -15.87 14.25
CA MET A 394 -6.98 -16.63 15.23
C MET A 394 -5.55 -16.09 15.34
N ASN A 395 -4.91 -15.79 14.21
CA ASN A 395 -3.59 -15.17 14.19
C ASN A 395 -3.58 -13.78 14.83
N THR A 396 -4.65 -13.00 14.64
CA THR A 396 -4.82 -11.69 15.28
C THR A 396 -4.88 -11.82 16.82
N MET A 397 -5.52 -12.85 17.33
CA MET A 397 -5.68 -13.09 18.78
C MET A 397 -4.51 -13.86 19.40
N ARG A 398 -3.73 -14.59 18.60
CA ARG A 398 -2.65 -15.48 19.09
C ARG A 398 -1.64 -14.72 19.96
N GLY A 399 -1.41 -15.25 21.17
CA GLY A 399 -0.50 -14.65 22.16
C GLY A 399 -1.01 -13.37 22.81
N ARG A 400 -2.24 -12.93 22.49
CA ARG A 400 -2.86 -11.71 23.01
C ARG A 400 -4.10 -11.95 23.86
N VAL A 401 -4.89 -12.98 23.51
CA VAL A 401 -6.08 -13.38 24.28
C VAL A 401 -5.78 -14.68 25.00
N ASN A 402 -5.88 -14.67 26.34
CA ASN A 402 -5.86 -15.86 27.15
C ASN A 402 -7.29 -16.24 27.50
N PHE A 403 -7.83 -17.26 26.85
CA PHE A 403 -9.23 -17.67 27.00
C PHE A 403 -9.49 -18.34 28.36
N GLU A 404 -8.50 -19.03 28.95
CA GLU A 404 -8.61 -19.65 30.27
C GLU A 404 -8.63 -18.62 31.38
N ALA A 405 -7.66 -17.69 31.36
CA ALA A 405 -7.57 -16.60 32.31
C ALA A 405 -8.57 -15.47 32.05
N ARG A 406 -9.22 -15.46 30.86
CA ARG A 406 -10.13 -14.41 30.41
C ARG A 406 -9.48 -13.02 30.43
N THR A 407 -8.24 -12.93 29.97
CA THR A 407 -7.44 -11.70 29.88
C THR A 407 -7.00 -11.40 28.47
N VAL A 408 -6.81 -10.11 28.19
CA VAL A 408 -6.29 -9.64 26.91
C VAL A 408 -5.06 -8.79 27.18
N HIS A 409 -3.99 -9.04 26.40
CA HIS A 409 -2.74 -8.30 26.52
C HIS A 409 -2.30 -7.79 25.15
N LEU A 410 -2.09 -6.48 25.04
CA LEU A 410 -1.59 -5.82 23.83
C LEU A 410 -0.21 -5.17 24.14
N GLY A 411 0.86 -5.95 23.96
CA GLY A 411 2.22 -5.56 24.35
C GLY A 411 2.68 -4.21 23.80
N GLY A 412 2.34 -3.90 22.54
CA GLY A 412 2.70 -2.63 21.91
C GLY A 412 2.02 -1.37 22.51
N LEU A 413 1.07 -1.52 23.45
CA LEU A 413 0.35 -0.41 24.07
C LEU A 413 0.71 -0.22 25.55
N VAL A 414 1.39 -1.16 26.18
CA VAL A 414 1.59 -1.22 27.65
C VAL A 414 2.18 0.06 28.21
N GLU A 415 3.22 0.59 27.59
CA GLU A 415 3.90 1.80 28.06
C GLU A 415 2.99 3.05 28.02
N HIS A 416 2.03 3.08 27.11
CA HIS A 416 1.14 4.22 26.89
C HIS A 416 -0.25 4.05 27.50
N MET A 417 -0.57 2.88 28.10
CA MET A 417 -1.91 2.58 28.62
C MET A 417 -2.42 3.60 29.63
N THR A 418 -1.55 4.14 30.48
CA THR A 418 -1.93 5.16 31.48
C THR A 418 -2.40 6.44 30.80
N VAL A 419 -1.75 6.86 29.71
CA VAL A 419 -2.15 8.03 28.93
C VAL A 419 -3.46 7.77 28.19
N ILE A 420 -3.59 6.59 27.55
CA ILE A 420 -4.77 6.20 26.78
C ILE A 420 -6.01 6.15 27.67
N ARG A 421 -5.94 5.55 28.87
CA ARG A 421 -7.07 5.48 29.82
C ARG A 421 -7.50 6.83 30.40
N ARG A 422 -6.61 7.83 30.38
CA ARG A 422 -6.86 9.18 30.93
C ARG A 422 -7.09 10.24 29.87
N CYS A 423 -7.16 9.85 28.61
CA CYS A 423 -7.33 10.80 27.54
C CYS A 423 -8.71 11.50 27.61
N ARG A 424 -8.81 12.65 26.99
CA ARG A 424 -10.05 13.42 26.88
C ARG A 424 -11.08 12.71 26.00
N ARG A 425 -10.63 12.13 24.89
CA ARG A 425 -11.42 11.39 23.92
C ARG A 425 -10.53 10.50 23.07
N LEU A 426 -11.13 9.48 22.47
CA LEU A 426 -10.52 8.63 21.48
C LEU A 426 -10.98 9.08 20.09
N ILE A 427 -10.06 9.24 19.15
CA ILE A 427 -10.37 9.60 17.76
C ILE A 427 -9.80 8.51 16.86
N PHE A 428 -10.68 7.75 16.20
CA PHE A 428 -10.31 6.71 15.25
C PHE A 428 -10.35 7.29 13.85
N ILE A 429 -9.25 7.13 13.12
CA ILE A 429 -9.02 7.76 11.82
C ILE A 429 -8.64 6.67 10.81
N GLY A 430 -9.31 6.65 9.66
CA GLY A 430 -9.05 5.70 8.59
C GLY A 430 -9.76 6.07 7.31
N CYS A 431 -9.52 5.28 6.25
CA CYS A 431 -10.14 5.41 4.95
C CYS A 431 -10.87 4.11 4.58
N GLY A 432 -11.98 4.22 3.83
CA GLY A 432 -12.71 3.08 3.26
C GLY A 432 -13.05 2.00 4.29
N THR A 433 -12.63 0.77 4.02
CA THR A 433 -12.85 -0.40 4.88
C THR A 433 -12.30 -0.23 6.30
N SER A 434 -11.14 0.44 6.45
CA SER A 434 -10.57 0.73 7.78
C SER A 434 -11.42 1.72 8.57
N PHE A 435 -12.01 2.72 7.93
CA PHE A 435 -13.00 3.60 8.56
C PHE A 435 -14.24 2.82 9.01
N HIS A 436 -14.74 1.87 8.18
CA HIS A 436 -15.89 1.03 8.55
C HIS A 436 -15.59 0.13 9.76
N SER A 437 -14.36 -0.36 9.92
CA SER A 437 -13.99 -1.14 11.12
C SER A 437 -14.07 -0.32 12.41
N ALA A 438 -13.70 0.96 12.35
CA ALA A 438 -13.87 1.88 13.47
C ALA A 438 -15.35 2.18 13.76
N VAL A 439 -16.18 2.40 12.73
CA VAL A 439 -17.63 2.59 12.89
C VAL A 439 -18.28 1.36 13.53
N ALA A 440 -17.87 0.15 13.15
CA ALA A 440 -18.38 -1.11 13.69
C ALA A 440 -18.14 -1.27 15.20
N THR A 441 -17.00 -0.77 15.68
CA THR A 441 -16.56 -0.96 17.06
C THR A 441 -16.79 0.25 17.96
N ARG A 442 -17.22 1.39 17.40
CA ARG A 442 -17.43 2.64 18.13
C ARG A 442 -18.29 2.45 19.40
N ALA A 443 -19.46 1.85 19.25
CA ALA A 443 -20.40 1.68 20.38
C ALA A 443 -19.79 0.81 21.49
N LEU A 444 -19.05 -0.25 21.15
CA LEU A 444 -18.36 -1.10 22.12
C LEU A 444 -17.23 -0.34 22.83
N LEU A 445 -16.48 0.48 22.09
CA LEU A 445 -15.42 1.31 22.67
C LEU A 445 -15.99 2.31 23.65
N GLU A 446 -17.09 2.99 23.32
CA GLU A 446 -17.82 3.90 24.24
C GLU A 446 -18.35 3.15 25.45
N GLU A 447 -18.96 1.97 25.27
CA GLU A 447 -19.49 1.12 26.34
C GLU A 447 -18.40 0.71 27.34
N LEU A 448 -17.27 0.19 26.86
CA LEU A 448 -16.25 -0.40 27.72
C LEU A 448 -15.28 0.63 28.30
N SER A 449 -14.95 1.69 27.56
CA SER A 449 -13.99 2.70 28.03
C SER A 449 -14.66 3.83 28.82
N GLU A 450 -15.96 4.08 28.60
CA GLU A 450 -16.70 5.25 29.08
C GLU A 450 -16.07 6.59 28.64
N LEU A 451 -15.38 6.56 27.51
CA LEU A 451 -14.76 7.73 26.88
C LEU A 451 -15.56 8.14 25.63
N PRO A 452 -15.63 9.44 25.30
CA PRO A 452 -16.16 9.88 24.01
C PRO A 452 -15.31 9.32 22.87
N VAL A 453 -15.95 8.68 21.89
CA VAL A 453 -15.29 8.08 20.71
C VAL A 453 -15.75 8.81 19.44
N MET A 454 -14.80 9.40 18.74
CA MET A 454 -15.00 9.98 17.41
C MET A 454 -14.44 9.04 16.35
N VAL A 455 -15.12 8.98 15.21
CA VAL A 455 -14.65 8.23 14.04
C VAL A 455 -14.63 9.18 12.87
N GLU A 456 -13.46 9.37 12.27
CA GLU A 456 -13.20 10.39 11.25
C GLU A 456 -12.61 9.76 9.98
N LEU A 457 -13.03 10.26 8.83
CA LEU A 457 -12.33 10.02 7.57
C LEU A 457 -11.05 10.85 7.54
N ALA A 458 -9.94 10.25 7.15
CA ALA A 458 -8.64 10.91 7.20
C ALA A 458 -8.59 12.18 6.33
N SER A 459 -9.11 12.13 5.10
CA SER A 459 -9.19 13.28 4.20
C SER A 459 -10.05 14.40 4.76
N ASP A 460 -11.27 14.09 5.24
CA ASP A 460 -12.19 15.08 5.81
C ASP A 460 -11.61 15.75 7.07
N LEU A 461 -10.91 14.98 7.91
CA LEU A 461 -10.20 15.53 9.09
C LEU A 461 -9.16 16.57 8.67
N LEU A 462 -8.39 16.28 7.62
CA LEU A 462 -7.36 17.19 7.07
C LEU A 462 -8.00 18.44 6.46
N ASP A 463 -9.03 18.28 5.62
CA ASP A 463 -9.72 19.38 4.94
C ASP A 463 -10.35 20.35 5.93
N ARG A 464 -11.02 19.84 6.96
CA ARG A 464 -11.62 20.65 8.04
C ARG A 464 -10.59 21.22 9.00
N LYS A 465 -9.34 20.72 8.99
CA LYS A 465 -8.34 21.03 10.01
C LYS A 465 -8.90 20.84 11.42
N THR A 466 -9.50 19.67 11.63
CA THR A 466 -10.22 19.32 12.86
C THR A 466 -9.39 19.67 14.11
N PRO A 467 -9.96 20.34 15.11
CA PRO A 467 -9.26 20.67 16.35
C PRO A 467 -8.82 19.40 17.09
N ILE A 468 -7.52 19.22 17.23
CA ILE A 468 -6.86 18.14 17.98
C ILE A 468 -6.16 18.75 19.19
N PHE A 469 -6.29 18.11 20.34
CA PHE A 469 -5.72 18.56 21.60
C PHE A 469 -4.65 17.57 22.09
N ARG A 470 -3.75 18.05 22.92
CA ARG A 470 -2.69 17.23 23.51
C ARG A 470 -3.21 16.03 24.31
N ASP A 471 -4.41 16.18 24.93
CA ASP A 471 -5.04 15.14 25.74
C ASP A 471 -5.92 14.18 24.91
N ASP A 472 -5.96 14.33 23.58
CA ASP A 472 -6.61 13.39 22.69
C ASP A 472 -5.68 12.22 22.38
N VAL A 473 -6.25 11.03 22.19
CA VAL A 473 -5.56 9.87 21.63
C VAL A 473 -6.13 9.59 20.25
N CYS A 474 -5.26 9.64 19.24
CA CYS A 474 -5.63 9.42 17.85
C CYS A 474 -5.17 8.02 17.41
N VAL A 475 -6.11 7.19 16.95
CA VAL A 475 -5.87 5.81 16.52
C VAL A 475 -6.00 5.75 15.00
N PHE A 476 -4.91 5.40 14.32
CA PHE A 476 -4.81 5.35 12.86
C PHE A 476 -4.89 3.91 12.38
N ILE A 477 -5.92 3.62 11.57
CA ILE A 477 -6.21 2.28 11.09
C ILE A 477 -5.92 2.21 9.60
N SER A 478 -5.02 1.32 9.20
CA SER A 478 -4.69 1.08 7.79
C SER A 478 -4.19 -0.35 7.59
N GLN A 479 -4.72 -1.05 6.60
CA GLN A 479 -4.25 -2.39 6.25
C GLN A 479 -2.79 -2.35 5.78
N SER A 480 -2.45 -1.50 4.82
CA SER A 480 -1.09 -1.35 4.28
C SER A 480 -0.16 -0.58 5.23
N GLY A 481 -0.70 0.31 6.06
CA GLY A 481 0.06 1.28 6.84
C GLY A 481 0.78 2.35 5.99
N GLU A 482 0.43 2.46 4.70
CA GLU A 482 1.01 3.38 3.73
C GLU A 482 -0.05 4.29 3.07
N THR A 483 -1.28 4.33 3.60
CA THR A 483 -2.37 5.16 3.07
C THR A 483 -2.03 6.63 3.30
N ALA A 484 -1.89 7.40 2.22
CA ALA A 484 -1.42 8.79 2.25
C ALA A 484 -2.23 9.68 3.19
N ASP A 485 -3.56 9.74 2.99
CA ASP A 485 -4.43 10.56 3.84
C ASP A 485 -4.31 10.19 5.32
N THR A 486 -4.24 8.88 5.64
CA THR A 486 -4.11 8.42 7.02
C THR A 486 -2.76 8.80 7.62
N LEU A 487 -1.68 8.71 6.83
CA LEU A 487 -0.33 9.09 7.25
C LEU A 487 -0.22 10.60 7.49
N LEU A 488 -0.76 11.41 6.58
CA LEU A 488 -0.79 12.87 6.72
C LEU A 488 -1.65 13.32 7.90
N ALA A 489 -2.81 12.67 8.11
CA ALA A 489 -3.65 12.90 9.28
C ALA A 489 -2.90 12.56 10.58
N MET A 490 -2.10 11.48 10.58
CA MET A 490 -1.26 11.12 11.73
C MET A 490 -0.22 12.19 12.02
N ARG A 491 0.53 12.63 11.01
CA ARG A 491 1.52 13.69 11.15
C ARG A 491 0.89 15.01 11.61
N TYR A 492 -0.30 15.34 11.09
CA TYR A 492 -1.08 16.50 11.54
C TYR A 492 -1.43 16.39 13.03
N CYS A 493 -1.98 15.26 13.48
CA CYS A 493 -2.36 15.04 14.88
C CYS A 493 -1.12 15.07 15.81
N MET A 494 -0.02 14.43 15.41
CA MET A 494 1.24 14.44 16.15
C MET A 494 1.82 15.87 16.28
N SER A 495 1.73 16.69 15.24
CA SER A 495 2.16 18.10 15.29
C SER A 495 1.36 18.94 16.30
N ARG A 496 0.16 18.49 16.69
CA ARG A 496 -0.67 19.09 17.75
C ARG A 496 -0.38 18.51 19.13
N GLY A 497 0.53 17.53 19.24
CA GLY A 497 0.99 16.92 20.49
C GLY A 497 0.08 15.79 20.99
N SER A 498 -0.81 15.23 20.17
CA SER A 498 -1.63 14.07 20.54
C SER A 498 -0.83 12.78 20.49
N LEU A 499 -1.21 11.78 21.29
CA LEU A 499 -0.67 10.43 21.21
C LEU A 499 -1.21 9.74 19.96
N ALA A 500 -0.32 9.25 19.10
CA ALA A 500 -0.65 8.49 17.90
C ALA A 500 -0.49 6.99 18.16
N VAL A 501 -1.56 6.22 17.89
CA VAL A 501 -1.61 4.74 17.97
C VAL A 501 -1.84 4.18 16.59
N GLY A 502 -0.96 3.30 16.09
CA GLY A 502 -1.08 2.65 14.79
C GLY A 502 -1.74 1.27 14.88
N ILE A 503 -2.74 0.99 14.02
CA ILE A 503 -3.31 -0.36 13.84
C ILE A 503 -3.10 -0.75 12.37
N THR A 504 -2.12 -1.62 12.12
CA THR A 504 -1.67 -1.95 10.76
C THR A 504 -1.55 -3.46 10.55
N ASN A 505 -1.60 -3.93 9.31
CA ASN A 505 -1.31 -5.32 8.98
C ASN A 505 0.15 -5.49 8.54
N THR A 506 0.67 -4.54 7.76
CA THR A 506 2.03 -4.62 7.22
C THR A 506 3.04 -4.16 8.27
N VAL A 507 3.90 -5.08 8.69
CA VAL A 507 5.02 -4.81 9.60
C VAL A 507 6.03 -3.90 8.89
N GLY A 508 6.58 -2.92 9.62
CA GLY A 508 7.56 -1.99 9.06
C GLY A 508 6.99 -0.91 8.13
N SER A 509 5.66 -0.79 8.02
CA SER A 509 5.01 0.30 7.28
C SER A 509 5.22 1.67 7.92
N SER A 510 5.01 2.74 7.17
CA SER A 510 5.22 4.11 7.63
C SER A 510 4.40 4.46 8.87
N ILE A 511 3.09 4.11 8.90
CA ILE A 511 2.24 4.32 10.09
C ILE A 511 2.79 3.53 11.29
N SER A 512 3.24 2.28 11.08
CA SER A 512 3.81 1.45 12.14
C SER A 512 5.10 2.00 12.73
N ARG A 513 5.94 2.64 11.92
CA ARG A 513 7.23 3.21 12.37
C ARG A 513 7.09 4.61 12.97
N GLU A 514 6.18 5.42 12.44
CA GLU A 514 6.03 6.82 12.85
C GLU A 514 5.07 7.00 14.05
N SER A 515 4.16 6.03 14.32
CA SER A 515 3.28 6.08 15.49
C SER A 515 4.06 5.85 16.79
N HIS A 516 3.57 6.43 17.90
CA HIS A 516 4.21 6.27 19.22
C HIS A 516 4.07 4.84 19.75
N CYS A 517 2.99 4.16 19.42
CA CYS A 517 2.69 2.78 19.81
C CYS A 517 1.67 2.17 18.88
N GLY A 518 1.42 0.86 18.93
CA GLY A 518 0.43 0.26 18.06
C GLY A 518 0.24 -1.23 18.17
N VAL A 519 -0.58 -1.75 17.28
CA VAL A 519 -0.94 -3.17 17.19
C VAL A 519 -0.91 -3.62 15.73
N HIS A 520 -0.16 -4.68 15.43
CA HIS A 520 -0.27 -5.37 14.15
C HIS A 520 -1.42 -6.36 14.18
N ILE A 521 -2.28 -6.36 13.16
CA ILE A 521 -3.45 -7.26 13.13
C ILE A 521 -3.10 -8.69 12.75
N ASN A 522 -1.91 -8.93 12.16
CA ASN A 522 -1.40 -10.27 11.81
C ASN A 522 -2.36 -11.12 10.95
N ALA A 523 -3.13 -10.47 10.07
CA ALA A 523 -4.07 -11.15 9.20
C ALA A 523 -3.40 -11.94 8.06
N GLY A 524 -2.08 -11.85 7.94
CA GLY A 524 -1.32 -12.34 6.80
C GLY A 524 -1.43 -11.42 5.58
N PRO A 525 -0.71 -11.73 4.48
CA PRO A 525 -0.75 -10.93 3.26
C PRO A 525 -2.16 -10.87 2.67
N GLU A 526 -2.62 -9.69 2.27
CA GLU A 526 -3.88 -9.47 1.57
C GLU A 526 -3.58 -8.81 0.23
N ILE A 527 -3.78 -9.56 -0.87
CA ILE A 527 -3.36 -9.22 -2.23
C ILE A 527 -4.52 -8.68 -3.06
N GLY A 528 -5.72 -9.27 -2.92
CA GLY A 528 -6.94 -8.77 -3.57
C GLY A 528 -7.15 -7.29 -3.26
N VAL A 529 -7.49 -6.48 -4.28
CA VAL A 529 -7.65 -5.02 -4.11
C VAL A 529 -8.72 -4.71 -3.07
N ALA A 530 -9.88 -5.37 -3.15
CA ALA A 530 -10.95 -5.23 -2.18
C ALA A 530 -10.58 -5.95 -0.86
N SER A 531 -10.51 -5.21 0.24
CA SER A 531 -10.16 -5.76 1.56
C SER A 531 -11.26 -6.66 2.12
N THR A 532 -10.90 -7.80 2.70
CA THR A 532 -11.81 -8.80 3.31
C THR A 532 -11.34 -9.25 4.69
N LYS A 533 -10.29 -10.08 4.76
CA LYS A 533 -9.76 -10.63 6.03
C LYS A 533 -9.12 -9.55 6.91
N ALA A 534 -8.56 -8.51 6.32
CA ALA A 534 -8.01 -7.40 7.10
C ALA A 534 -9.12 -6.63 7.83
N TYR A 535 -10.31 -6.47 7.24
CA TYR A 535 -11.46 -5.84 7.91
C TYR A 535 -11.87 -6.58 9.17
N THR A 536 -12.11 -7.89 9.08
CA THR A 536 -12.50 -8.70 10.23
C THR A 536 -11.41 -8.73 11.30
N SER A 537 -10.15 -8.82 10.90
CA SER A 537 -9.00 -8.73 11.81
C SER A 537 -8.86 -7.34 12.48
N GLN A 538 -9.15 -6.25 11.77
CA GLN A 538 -9.18 -4.89 12.34
C GLN A 538 -10.29 -4.79 13.41
N VAL A 539 -11.49 -5.29 13.12
CA VAL A 539 -12.59 -5.32 14.11
C VAL A 539 -12.15 -6.08 15.37
N ILE A 540 -11.52 -7.26 15.22
CA ILE A 540 -11.03 -8.04 16.37
C ILE A 540 -9.95 -7.27 17.14
N ALA A 541 -9.01 -6.62 16.46
CA ALA A 541 -7.98 -5.79 17.12
C ALA A 541 -8.59 -4.64 17.92
N LEU A 542 -9.64 -4.00 17.40
CA LEU A 542 -10.37 -2.92 18.09
C LEU A 542 -11.21 -3.46 19.27
N VAL A 543 -11.79 -4.65 19.14
CA VAL A 543 -12.46 -5.34 20.27
C VAL A 543 -11.45 -5.65 21.38
N MET A 544 -10.28 -6.18 21.05
CA MET A 544 -9.21 -6.40 22.03
C MET A 544 -8.74 -5.08 22.66
N PHE A 545 -8.64 -4.01 21.89
CA PHE A 545 -8.29 -2.69 22.39
C PHE A 545 -9.33 -2.20 23.44
N ALA A 546 -10.63 -2.33 23.16
CA ALA A 546 -11.70 -2.01 24.09
C ALA A 546 -11.63 -2.86 25.38
N LEU A 547 -11.33 -4.16 25.26
CA LEU A 547 -11.16 -5.07 26.40
C LEU A 547 -9.97 -4.68 27.28
N VAL A 548 -8.85 -4.25 26.70
CA VAL A 548 -7.68 -3.79 27.47
C VAL A 548 -7.95 -2.47 28.15
N LEU A 549 -8.68 -1.54 27.51
CA LEU A 549 -9.07 -0.27 28.12
C LEU A 549 -9.92 -0.44 29.39
N SER A 550 -10.78 -1.46 29.41
CA SER A 550 -11.74 -1.73 30.50
C SER A 550 -11.23 -2.76 31.52
N GLU A 551 -9.94 -3.11 31.51
CA GLU A 551 -9.39 -4.18 32.35
C GLU A 551 -9.62 -3.94 33.86
N ASP A 552 -9.56 -2.70 34.31
CA ASP A 552 -9.78 -2.26 35.67
C ASP A 552 -11.25 -2.04 36.08
N ARG A 553 -12.19 -2.26 35.12
CA ARG A 553 -13.63 -2.05 35.35
C ARG A 553 -14.30 -3.31 35.87
N ILE A 554 -14.40 -3.46 37.19
CA ILE A 554 -15.01 -4.64 37.85
C ILE A 554 -16.48 -4.80 37.45
N SER A 555 -17.24 -3.72 37.33
CA SER A 555 -18.65 -3.74 36.92
C SER A 555 -18.90 -4.31 35.54
N LEU A 556 -17.90 -4.19 34.61
CA LEU A 556 -17.98 -4.69 33.25
C LEU A 556 -17.44 -6.11 33.10
N GLN A 557 -16.97 -6.76 34.17
CA GLN A 557 -16.39 -8.09 34.10
C GLN A 557 -17.30 -9.14 33.43
N PRO A 558 -18.62 -9.20 33.75
CA PRO A 558 -19.51 -10.15 33.06
C PRO A 558 -19.59 -9.92 31.54
N ARG A 559 -19.67 -8.64 31.13
CA ARG A 559 -19.67 -8.26 29.70
C ARG A 559 -18.38 -8.62 28.99
N ARG A 560 -17.25 -8.31 29.60
CA ARG A 560 -15.91 -8.66 29.09
C ARG A 560 -15.75 -10.16 28.92
N ASN A 561 -16.18 -10.94 29.91
CA ASN A 561 -16.14 -12.41 29.86
C ASN A 561 -16.99 -12.97 28.71
N ALA A 562 -18.20 -12.42 28.51
CA ALA A 562 -19.06 -12.83 27.39
C ALA A 562 -18.41 -12.53 26.03
N ILE A 563 -17.74 -11.39 25.88
CA ILE A 563 -17.02 -11.05 24.65
C ILE A 563 -15.84 -12.00 24.41
N ILE A 564 -15.02 -12.28 25.44
CA ILE A 564 -13.88 -13.20 25.33
C ILE A 564 -14.35 -14.61 24.98
N GLU A 565 -15.45 -15.07 25.56
CA GLU A 565 -16.05 -16.35 25.19
C GLU A 565 -16.58 -16.37 23.75
N GLY A 566 -17.18 -15.25 23.29
CA GLY A 566 -17.56 -15.07 21.89
C GLY A 566 -16.38 -15.12 20.94
N LEU A 567 -15.27 -14.46 21.27
CA LEU A 567 -14.01 -14.52 20.51
C LEU A 567 -13.46 -15.95 20.39
N ASN A 568 -13.57 -16.73 21.44
CA ASN A 568 -13.10 -18.13 21.43
C ASN A 568 -13.84 -19.02 20.42
N LYS A 569 -15.15 -18.76 20.22
CA LYS A 569 -16.00 -19.54 19.31
C LYS A 569 -16.03 -18.99 17.89
N LEU A 570 -15.51 -17.79 17.69
CA LEU A 570 -15.75 -17.00 16.47
C LEU A 570 -15.16 -17.66 15.21
N SER A 571 -13.97 -18.26 15.30
CA SER A 571 -13.33 -18.96 14.17
C SER A 571 -14.20 -20.10 13.62
N ASP A 572 -14.76 -20.93 14.50
CA ASP A 572 -15.63 -22.04 14.10
C ASP A 572 -16.97 -21.54 13.54
N GLN A 573 -17.50 -20.47 14.14
CA GLN A 573 -18.72 -19.83 13.63
C GLN A 573 -18.50 -19.25 12.22
N ILE A 574 -17.34 -18.67 11.92
CA ILE A 574 -16.99 -18.22 10.57
C ILE A 574 -16.93 -19.41 9.61
N ARG A 575 -16.34 -20.56 9.99
CA ARG A 575 -16.33 -21.77 9.15
C ARG A 575 -17.76 -22.20 8.79
N THR A 576 -18.66 -22.18 9.77
CA THR A 576 -20.08 -22.49 9.53
C THR A 576 -20.73 -21.50 8.53
N VAL A 577 -20.41 -20.20 8.61
CA VAL A 577 -20.94 -19.23 7.65
C VAL A 577 -20.38 -19.43 6.25
N LEU A 578 -19.11 -19.85 6.13
CA LEU A 578 -18.49 -20.14 4.82
C LEU A 578 -19.13 -21.36 4.11
N GLU A 579 -19.75 -22.29 4.86
CA GLU A 579 -20.53 -23.39 4.27
C GLU A 579 -21.75 -22.92 3.47
N LEU A 580 -22.21 -21.69 3.71
CA LEU A 580 -23.30 -21.06 2.95
C LEU A 580 -22.92 -20.62 1.53
N ASP A 581 -21.67 -20.79 1.12
CA ASP A 581 -21.16 -20.35 -0.19
C ASP A 581 -22.06 -20.75 -1.36
N LYS A 582 -22.53 -22.00 -1.38
CA LYS A 582 -23.42 -22.50 -2.43
C LYS A 582 -24.79 -21.79 -2.47
N LEU A 583 -25.36 -21.49 -1.29
CA LEU A 583 -26.61 -20.74 -1.16
C LEU A 583 -26.41 -19.31 -1.68
N ILE A 584 -25.33 -18.65 -1.26
CA ILE A 584 -25.03 -17.28 -1.64
C ILE A 584 -24.76 -17.18 -3.14
N ARG A 585 -24.09 -18.17 -3.74
CA ARG A 585 -23.91 -18.27 -5.19
C ARG A 585 -25.25 -18.31 -5.94
N SER A 586 -26.23 -19.07 -5.43
CA SER A 586 -27.58 -19.12 -6.04
C SER A 586 -28.33 -17.79 -5.91
N LEU A 587 -28.11 -17.04 -4.83
CA LEU A 587 -28.65 -15.69 -4.67
C LEU A 587 -27.98 -14.68 -5.61
N ALA A 588 -26.67 -14.80 -5.82
CA ALA A 588 -25.94 -13.98 -6.78
C ALA A 588 -26.48 -14.14 -8.21
N GLU A 589 -26.92 -15.35 -8.60
CA GLU A 589 -27.59 -15.61 -9.91
C GLU A 589 -28.92 -14.86 -10.07
N LYS A 590 -29.60 -14.54 -8.96
CA LYS A 590 -30.84 -13.75 -8.98
C LYS A 590 -30.58 -12.25 -8.99
N LEU A 591 -29.41 -11.82 -8.51
CA LEU A 591 -29.10 -10.39 -8.28
C LEU A 591 -28.17 -9.78 -9.34
N TYR A 592 -27.37 -10.57 -10.07
CA TYR A 592 -26.30 -10.06 -10.95
C TYR A 592 -26.79 -9.08 -12.04
N HIS A 593 -28.05 -9.15 -12.45
CA HIS A 593 -28.65 -8.27 -13.46
C HIS A 593 -29.25 -6.99 -12.90
N LYS A 594 -29.42 -6.89 -11.57
CA LYS A 594 -29.95 -5.69 -10.92
C LYS A 594 -29.00 -4.51 -11.12
N ARG A 595 -29.54 -3.28 -11.06
CA ARG A 595 -28.76 -2.04 -11.23
C ARG A 595 -28.37 -1.40 -9.91
N SER A 596 -29.13 -1.64 -8.85
CA SER A 596 -28.92 -1.10 -7.52
C SER A 596 -29.27 -2.14 -6.47
N ILE A 597 -28.53 -2.14 -5.35
CA ILE A 597 -28.76 -2.98 -4.18
C ILE A 597 -28.72 -2.09 -2.94
N LEU A 598 -29.75 -2.17 -2.10
CA LEU A 598 -29.81 -1.47 -0.83
C LEU A 598 -29.48 -2.45 0.30
N VAL A 599 -28.53 -2.08 1.15
CA VAL A 599 -28.12 -2.91 2.29
C VAL A 599 -28.44 -2.16 3.58
N MET A 600 -29.31 -2.74 4.41
CA MET A 600 -29.93 -2.03 5.54
C MET A 600 -29.61 -2.72 6.85
N GLY A 601 -29.27 -1.94 7.88
CA GLY A 601 -28.99 -2.44 9.22
C GLY A 601 -29.12 -1.36 10.29
N ARG A 602 -28.93 -1.76 11.56
CA ARG A 602 -29.07 -0.88 12.70
C ARG A 602 -27.94 -1.10 13.72
N GLY A 603 -27.60 -0.06 14.50
CA GLY A 603 -26.53 -0.13 15.49
C GLY A 603 -25.17 -0.45 14.84
N SER A 604 -24.42 -1.37 15.44
CA SER A 604 -23.13 -1.85 14.90
C SER A 604 -23.27 -2.51 13.52
N ASN A 605 -24.42 -3.10 13.19
CA ASN A 605 -24.70 -3.71 11.90
C ASN A 605 -24.81 -2.70 10.75
N TYR A 606 -24.98 -1.41 11.02
CA TYR A 606 -24.90 -0.37 10.02
C TYR A 606 -23.52 -0.30 9.37
N ALA A 607 -22.45 -0.45 10.15
CA ALA A 607 -21.10 -0.53 9.60
C ALA A 607 -20.92 -1.73 8.66
N THR A 608 -21.52 -2.87 9.00
CA THR A 608 -21.54 -4.06 8.12
C THR A 608 -22.27 -3.80 6.80
N CYS A 609 -23.35 -2.99 6.86
CA CYS A 609 -24.06 -2.56 5.65
C CYS A 609 -23.21 -1.64 4.78
N LEU A 610 -22.51 -0.69 5.38
CA LEU A 610 -21.57 0.19 4.66
C LEU A 610 -20.46 -0.62 3.98
N GLU A 611 -19.88 -1.59 4.69
CA GLU A 611 -18.83 -2.46 4.16
C GLU A 611 -19.34 -3.37 3.05
N GLY A 612 -20.50 -4.01 3.23
CA GLY A 612 -21.14 -4.82 2.18
C GLY A 612 -21.49 -4.02 0.92
N ALA A 613 -22.03 -2.81 1.09
CA ALA A 613 -22.30 -1.90 -0.02
C ALA A 613 -21.01 -1.45 -0.72
N LEU A 614 -19.91 -1.24 0.04
CA LEU A 614 -18.61 -0.93 -0.53
C LEU A 614 -18.09 -2.09 -1.40
N LYS A 615 -18.11 -3.33 -0.89
CA LYS A 615 -17.70 -4.52 -1.66
C LYS A 615 -18.53 -4.70 -2.93
N LEU A 616 -19.85 -4.49 -2.86
CA LEU A 616 -20.72 -4.53 -4.05
C LEU A 616 -20.29 -3.47 -5.10
N LYS A 617 -20.03 -2.23 -4.68
CA LYS A 617 -19.56 -1.17 -5.59
C LYS A 617 -18.20 -1.48 -6.20
N GLU A 618 -17.23 -1.87 -5.38
CA GLU A 618 -15.85 -2.14 -5.79
C GLU A 618 -15.76 -3.25 -6.84
N LEU A 619 -16.46 -4.36 -6.62
CA LEU A 619 -16.28 -5.58 -7.41
C LEU A 619 -17.25 -5.68 -8.58
N THR A 620 -18.50 -5.23 -8.37
CA THR A 620 -19.58 -5.50 -9.32
C THR A 620 -19.94 -4.29 -10.17
N TYR A 621 -19.46 -3.09 -9.79
CA TYR A 621 -19.79 -1.79 -10.38
C TYR A 621 -21.30 -1.47 -10.32
N LEU A 622 -22.02 -2.14 -9.41
CA LEU A 622 -23.40 -1.83 -9.11
C LEU A 622 -23.47 -0.63 -8.17
N HIS A 623 -24.47 0.19 -8.34
CA HIS A 623 -24.82 1.14 -7.30
C HIS A 623 -25.30 0.36 -6.06
N ALA A 624 -24.63 0.54 -4.93
CA ALA A 624 -25.01 -0.06 -3.67
C ALA A 624 -24.89 0.96 -2.54
N GLU A 625 -25.89 0.95 -1.65
CA GLU A 625 -25.96 1.91 -0.54
C GLU A 625 -26.21 1.18 0.77
N GLY A 626 -25.39 1.54 1.82
CA GLY A 626 -25.61 1.10 3.17
C GLY A 626 -26.53 2.09 3.90
N ILE A 627 -27.68 1.63 4.35
CA ILE A 627 -28.72 2.46 4.95
C ILE A 627 -28.90 2.12 6.43
N LEU A 628 -28.84 3.15 7.29
CA LEU A 628 -29.26 3.02 8.66
C LEU A 628 -30.79 2.92 8.74
N THR A 629 -31.32 1.78 9.20
CA THR A 629 -32.77 1.56 9.21
C THR A 629 -33.54 2.59 10.07
N GLY A 630 -32.86 3.29 10.96
CA GLY A 630 -33.43 4.42 11.69
C GLY A 630 -33.83 5.59 10.80
N GLU A 631 -33.10 5.78 9.69
CA GLU A 631 -33.29 6.87 8.72
C GLU A 631 -34.22 6.47 7.55
N LEU A 632 -34.72 5.23 7.54
CA LEU A 632 -35.50 4.71 6.41
C LEU A 632 -36.71 5.61 6.08
N LYS A 633 -37.41 6.14 7.10
CA LYS A 633 -38.56 7.02 6.96
C LYS A 633 -38.22 8.44 6.48
N HIS A 634 -36.95 8.83 6.56
CA HIS A 634 -36.49 10.17 6.23
C HIS A 634 -35.98 10.31 4.78
N GLY A 635 -36.41 9.43 3.89
CA GLY A 635 -36.09 9.48 2.46
C GLY A 635 -35.99 8.11 1.79
N PRO A 636 -35.10 7.20 2.24
CA PRO A 636 -34.79 5.95 1.55
C PRO A 636 -36.02 5.05 1.29
N LEU A 637 -37.06 5.16 2.09
CA LEU A 637 -38.30 4.40 1.93
C LEU A 637 -39.01 4.68 0.59
N ALA A 638 -38.75 5.83 -0.01
CA ALA A 638 -39.30 6.18 -1.32
C ALA A 638 -38.73 5.32 -2.48
N MET A 639 -37.57 4.69 -2.28
CA MET A 639 -36.92 3.82 -3.28
C MET A 639 -37.44 2.38 -3.26
N ILE A 640 -38.35 2.03 -2.31
CA ILE A 640 -38.77 0.65 -2.10
C ILE A 640 -39.99 0.32 -2.97
N ASP A 641 -39.84 -0.70 -3.81
CA ASP A 641 -40.90 -1.31 -4.62
C ASP A 641 -40.67 -2.83 -4.74
N SER A 642 -41.49 -3.50 -5.58
CA SER A 642 -41.38 -4.95 -5.81
C SER A 642 -40.14 -5.39 -6.59
N GLU A 643 -39.47 -4.46 -7.29
CA GLU A 643 -38.26 -4.73 -8.13
C GLU A 643 -36.97 -4.40 -7.40
N SER A 644 -37.04 -3.70 -6.26
CA SER A 644 -35.90 -3.28 -5.49
C SER A 644 -35.12 -4.47 -4.91
N ALA A 645 -33.82 -4.53 -5.16
CA ALA A 645 -32.95 -5.51 -4.52
C ALA A 645 -32.53 -5.00 -3.14
N ILE A 646 -32.98 -5.67 -2.09
CA ILE A 646 -32.82 -5.25 -0.72
C ILE A 646 -32.21 -6.37 0.10
N ILE A 647 -31.20 -6.05 0.89
CA ILE A 647 -30.59 -6.95 1.88
C ILE A 647 -30.75 -6.28 3.25
N MET A 648 -31.26 -7.00 4.24
CA MET A 648 -31.47 -6.48 5.59
C MET A 648 -30.74 -7.34 6.61
N LEU A 649 -30.01 -6.71 7.52
CA LEU A 649 -29.36 -7.36 8.66
C LEU A 649 -30.27 -7.27 9.89
N LEU A 650 -30.74 -8.41 10.35
CA LEU A 650 -31.64 -8.57 11.50
C LEU A 650 -31.13 -9.61 12.51
N PRO A 651 -29.97 -9.37 13.16
CA PRO A 651 -29.58 -10.24 14.27
C PRO A 651 -30.50 -10.02 15.47
N HIS A 652 -30.67 -11.05 16.28
CA HIS A 652 -31.46 -11.01 17.50
C HIS A 652 -30.65 -10.34 18.63
N ASP A 653 -30.58 -9.02 18.60
CA ASP A 653 -29.89 -8.16 19.55
C ASP A 653 -30.87 -7.20 20.25
N GLY A 654 -30.35 -6.30 21.09
CA GLY A 654 -31.17 -5.29 21.80
C GLY A 654 -31.94 -4.32 20.89
N LEU A 655 -31.65 -4.29 19.58
CA LEU A 655 -32.32 -3.45 18.58
C LEU A 655 -33.23 -4.26 17.64
N PHE A 656 -33.38 -5.57 17.89
CA PHE A 656 -34.14 -6.49 17.04
C PHE A 656 -35.56 -5.99 16.73
N GLN A 657 -36.33 -5.59 17.71
CA GLN A 657 -37.72 -5.11 17.51
C GLN A 657 -37.79 -3.86 16.60
N LYS A 658 -36.79 -2.98 16.72
CA LYS A 658 -36.69 -1.79 15.85
C LYS A 658 -36.33 -2.17 14.42
N SER A 659 -35.50 -3.17 14.25
CA SER A 659 -35.11 -3.73 12.94
C SER A 659 -36.29 -4.48 12.29
N MET A 660 -37.07 -5.22 13.08
CA MET A 660 -38.30 -5.88 12.64
C MET A 660 -39.37 -4.86 12.17
N ASN A 661 -39.50 -3.72 12.85
CA ASN A 661 -40.37 -2.66 12.36
C ASN A 661 -39.94 -2.14 11.00
N ALA A 662 -38.65 -1.96 10.76
CA ALA A 662 -38.11 -1.57 9.45
C ALA A 662 -38.38 -2.65 8.38
N LEU A 663 -38.23 -3.94 8.71
CA LEU A 663 -38.61 -5.03 7.81
C LEU A 663 -40.10 -4.95 7.40
N ASN A 664 -40.99 -4.72 8.38
CA ASN A 664 -42.42 -4.59 8.11
C ASN A 664 -42.73 -3.36 7.23
N GLU A 665 -42.01 -2.25 7.39
CA GLU A 665 -42.14 -1.06 6.55
C GLU A 665 -41.75 -1.33 5.09
N VAL A 666 -40.69 -2.09 4.87
CA VAL A 666 -40.22 -2.54 3.54
C VAL A 666 -41.26 -3.46 2.91
N ARG A 667 -41.76 -4.47 3.64
CA ARG A 667 -42.76 -5.43 3.16
C ARG A 667 -44.10 -4.77 2.83
N ALA A 668 -44.52 -3.80 3.64
CA ALA A 668 -45.74 -3.05 3.38
C ALA A 668 -45.73 -2.30 2.03
N ARG A 669 -44.53 -2.07 1.46
CA ARG A 669 -44.33 -1.47 0.12
C ARG A 669 -43.99 -2.48 -0.95
N LYS A 670 -44.29 -3.75 -0.69
CA LYS A 670 -44.05 -4.88 -1.60
C LYS A 670 -42.55 -5.16 -1.84
N GLY A 671 -41.65 -4.65 -1.01
CA GLY A 671 -40.25 -5.01 -1.04
C GLY A 671 -40.06 -6.47 -0.60
N ASN A 672 -39.23 -7.21 -1.32
CA ASN A 672 -38.91 -8.62 -1.05
C ASN A 672 -37.44 -8.72 -0.58
N PRO A 673 -37.14 -8.41 0.68
CA PRO A 673 -35.76 -8.37 1.15
C PRO A 673 -35.17 -9.78 1.32
N ILE A 674 -33.85 -9.89 1.08
CA ILE A 674 -33.03 -10.97 1.60
C ILE A 674 -32.62 -10.57 3.01
N VAL A 675 -32.89 -11.43 3.98
CA VAL A 675 -32.64 -11.15 5.40
C VAL A 675 -31.48 -12.02 5.91
N ILE A 676 -30.44 -11.38 6.40
CA ILE A 676 -29.36 -12.04 7.17
C ILE A 676 -29.78 -12.01 8.65
N CYS A 677 -30.03 -13.17 9.22
CA CYS A 677 -30.55 -13.34 10.58
C CYS A 677 -29.87 -14.48 11.33
N ASN A 678 -30.12 -14.59 12.63
CA ASN A 678 -29.61 -15.72 13.40
C ASN A 678 -30.33 -17.02 13.00
N ALA A 679 -29.57 -18.11 13.04
CA ALA A 679 -30.10 -19.44 12.71
C ALA A 679 -31.27 -19.84 13.63
N HIS A 680 -32.31 -20.38 13.03
CA HIS A 680 -33.52 -20.87 13.71
C HIS A 680 -34.27 -19.81 14.52
N ASP A 681 -34.16 -18.52 14.20
CA ASP A 681 -34.90 -17.44 14.83
C ASP A 681 -36.41 -17.56 14.51
N PRO A 682 -37.27 -17.83 15.49
CA PRO A 682 -38.70 -18.01 15.26
C PRO A 682 -39.44 -16.72 14.91
N ASP A 683 -38.88 -15.58 15.25
CA ASP A 683 -39.49 -14.27 15.07
C ASP A 683 -39.33 -13.73 13.64
N ILE A 684 -38.46 -14.35 12.83
CA ILE A 684 -38.28 -13.97 11.43
C ILE A 684 -39.40 -14.57 10.56
N PRO A 685 -40.19 -13.73 9.85
CA PRO A 685 -41.27 -14.23 8.98
C PRO A 685 -40.69 -15.03 7.81
N LYS A 686 -41.25 -16.24 7.58
CA LYS A 686 -40.83 -17.13 6.49
C LYS A 686 -41.53 -16.79 5.16
N ASP A 687 -42.66 -16.16 5.22
CA ASP A 687 -43.44 -15.81 4.02
C ASP A 687 -42.95 -14.51 3.40
N GLY A 688 -42.59 -14.56 2.08
CA GLY A 688 -42.12 -13.36 1.34
C GLY A 688 -40.78 -12.83 1.72
N VAL A 689 -39.95 -13.64 2.38
CA VAL A 689 -38.58 -13.29 2.80
C VAL A 689 -37.63 -14.44 2.47
N VAL A 690 -36.51 -14.13 1.85
CA VAL A 690 -35.41 -15.09 1.66
C VAL A 690 -34.42 -14.90 2.80
N THR A 691 -34.10 -15.96 3.54
CA THR A 691 -33.20 -15.87 4.71
C THR A 691 -31.81 -16.43 4.41
N ILE A 692 -30.80 -15.77 4.96
CA ILE A 692 -29.43 -16.27 5.13
C ILE A 692 -29.23 -16.42 6.63
N GLU A 693 -29.26 -17.65 7.12
CA GLU A 693 -29.15 -17.94 8.53
C GLU A 693 -27.69 -18.09 8.95
N ILE A 694 -27.25 -17.27 9.92
CA ILE A 694 -25.89 -17.28 10.47
C ILE A 694 -25.89 -17.63 11.96
N PRO A 695 -24.80 -18.21 12.51
CA PRO A 695 -24.73 -18.51 13.95
C PRO A 695 -24.94 -17.24 14.82
N HIS A 696 -25.54 -17.45 15.99
CA HIS A 696 -25.66 -16.40 17.00
C HIS A 696 -24.36 -16.28 17.77
N THR A 697 -23.89 -15.03 17.99
CA THR A 697 -22.75 -14.69 18.84
C THR A 697 -23.07 -13.44 19.67
N VAL A 698 -22.13 -12.97 20.47
CA VAL A 698 -22.28 -11.71 21.22
C VAL A 698 -22.46 -10.54 20.21
N ASP A 699 -23.34 -9.62 20.54
CA ASP A 699 -23.82 -8.54 19.65
C ASP A 699 -22.69 -7.76 18.94
N CYS A 700 -21.61 -7.42 19.64
CA CYS A 700 -20.46 -6.69 19.09
C CYS A 700 -19.63 -7.50 18.08
N LEU A 701 -19.76 -8.82 18.05
CA LEU A 701 -19.11 -9.72 17.09
C LEU A 701 -20.03 -10.20 15.97
N GLN A 702 -21.34 -9.99 16.08
CA GLN A 702 -22.32 -10.47 15.10
C GLN A 702 -22.07 -9.88 13.70
N GLY A 703 -21.57 -8.63 13.63
CA GLY A 703 -21.20 -7.98 12.38
C GLY A 703 -20.05 -8.68 11.64
N VAL A 704 -19.14 -9.36 12.37
CA VAL A 704 -18.05 -10.16 11.77
C VAL A 704 -18.60 -11.37 11.02
N LEU A 705 -19.63 -12.01 11.56
CA LEU A 705 -20.31 -13.13 10.88
C LEU A 705 -21.19 -12.65 9.71
N ALA A 706 -21.87 -11.50 9.90
CA ALA A 706 -22.81 -10.98 8.91
C ALA A 706 -22.13 -10.34 7.69
N VAL A 707 -20.87 -9.92 7.76
CA VAL A 707 -20.14 -9.36 6.60
C VAL A 707 -19.75 -10.44 5.59
N ILE A 708 -19.49 -11.67 6.03
CA ILE A 708 -19.01 -12.76 5.17
C ILE A 708 -20.01 -13.11 4.04
N PRO A 709 -21.32 -13.28 4.30
CA PRO A 709 -22.31 -13.44 3.24
C PRO A 709 -22.31 -12.30 2.23
N LEU A 710 -22.05 -11.06 2.66
CA LEU A 710 -21.99 -9.88 1.76
C LEU A 710 -20.71 -9.89 0.91
N GLN A 711 -19.57 -10.31 1.48
CA GLN A 711 -18.32 -10.52 0.74
C GLN A 711 -18.47 -11.61 -0.32
N LEU A 712 -19.00 -12.77 0.04
CA LEU A 712 -19.26 -13.88 -0.88
C LEU A 712 -20.26 -13.49 -1.97
N LEU A 713 -21.33 -12.76 -1.63
CA LEU A 713 -22.31 -12.29 -2.59
C LEU A 713 -21.69 -11.34 -3.61
N SER A 714 -20.89 -10.39 -3.15
CA SER A 714 -20.18 -9.44 -4.02
C SER A 714 -19.23 -10.16 -4.95
N PHE A 715 -18.46 -11.12 -4.42
CA PHE A 715 -17.57 -11.99 -5.19
C PHE A 715 -18.31 -12.76 -6.29
N HIS A 716 -19.38 -13.49 -5.94
CA HIS A 716 -20.11 -14.30 -6.92
C HIS A 716 -20.84 -13.47 -7.98
N ILE A 717 -21.38 -12.29 -7.61
CA ILE A 717 -21.98 -11.37 -8.60
C ILE A 717 -20.91 -10.90 -9.58
N ALA A 718 -19.71 -10.53 -9.10
CA ALA A 718 -18.61 -10.07 -9.95
C ALA A 718 -18.14 -11.17 -10.92
N VAL A 719 -17.90 -12.38 -10.41
CA VAL A 719 -17.54 -13.55 -11.23
C VAL A 719 -18.62 -13.83 -12.29
N ARG A 720 -19.90 -13.79 -11.91
CA ARG A 720 -21.02 -14.02 -12.83
C ARG A 720 -21.12 -12.96 -13.92
N ARG A 721 -20.67 -11.75 -13.64
CA ARG A 721 -20.57 -10.64 -14.60
C ARG A 721 -19.31 -10.70 -15.47
N GLY A 722 -18.41 -11.65 -15.25
CA GLY A 722 -17.12 -11.76 -15.94
C GLY A 722 -16.13 -10.65 -15.58
N LEU A 723 -16.24 -10.10 -14.37
CA LEU A 723 -15.37 -9.02 -13.88
C LEU A 723 -14.16 -9.60 -13.13
N ASP A 724 -13.05 -8.89 -13.20
CA ASP A 724 -11.85 -9.24 -12.44
C ASP A 724 -12.05 -8.84 -10.97
N VAL A 725 -12.10 -9.83 -10.08
CA VAL A 725 -12.34 -9.62 -8.63
C VAL A 725 -11.09 -9.26 -7.86
N ASP A 726 -9.91 -9.69 -8.35
CA ASP A 726 -8.64 -9.39 -7.69
C ASP A 726 -8.14 -7.99 -8.04
N CYS A 727 -8.43 -7.54 -9.29
CA CYS A 727 -8.05 -6.24 -9.81
C CYS A 727 -9.27 -5.51 -10.43
N PRO A 728 -10.20 -5.00 -9.62
CA PRO A 728 -11.32 -4.22 -10.11
C PRO A 728 -10.85 -2.96 -10.83
N ARG A 729 -11.54 -2.58 -11.91
CA ARG A 729 -11.17 -1.39 -12.70
C ARG A 729 -11.18 -0.12 -11.84
N ASN A 730 -10.25 0.80 -12.10
CA ASN A 730 -10.14 2.11 -11.44
C ASN A 730 -9.92 2.03 -9.92
N LEU A 731 -9.48 0.89 -9.39
CA LEU A 731 -9.16 0.72 -7.98
C LEU A 731 -7.76 0.14 -7.82
N ALA A 732 -7.15 0.47 -6.73
CA ALA A 732 -5.83 0.00 -6.36
C ALA A 732 -5.81 -0.42 -4.89
N LYS A 733 -4.94 -1.39 -4.51
CA LYS A 733 -4.92 -1.99 -3.16
C LYS A 733 -4.61 -0.99 -2.04
N SER A 734 -3.73 -0.02 -2.28
CA SER A 734 -3.28 0.94 -1.27
C SER A 734 -3.00 2.29 -1.93
N VAL A 735 -3.53 3.36 -1.40
CA VAL A 735 -3.42 4.73 -1.90
C VAL A 735 -2.26 5.41 -1.17
N THR A 736 -1.13 5.58 -1.84
CA THR A 736 0.13 6.06 -1.22
C THR A 736 0.47 7.52 -1.52
N VAL A 737 -0.39 8.23 -2.24
CA VAL A 737 -0.28 9.67 -2.55
C VAL A 737 -1.66 10.33 -2.46
N GLU A 738 -1.69 11.64 -2.13
CA GLU A 738 -2.90 12.48 -2.17
C GLU A 738 -3.36 12.74 -3.60
#